data_5c101b18cc3d31617454b4a4815e269a
#
_entry.id   5c101b18cc3d31617454b4a4815e269a
#
_cell.length_a   1.000
_cell.length_b   1.000
_cell.length_c   1.000
_cell.angle_alpha   90.00
_cell.angle_beta   90.00
_cell.angle_gamma   90.00
#
_symmetry.space_group_name_H-M   'P 1'
#
loop_
_entity.id
_entity.type
_entity.pdbx_description
1 polymer ?
#
loop_
_entity_poly.entity_id
_entity_poly.type
_entity_poly.pdbx_seq_one_letter_code
_entity_poly.pdbx_strand_id
1 'polypeptide(L)'
;MIGIKKNIWTLYMTLFAISVGLFSLFGHYHYEATLDKYKDKQLLQLELFASSVESLFKGQETLLEVVGHQLIEQNDFTRTASLQMRPLLDDLMDIHPAIAAFGLTNPEGDYLAISSNLDLQKLQNLRQDPQTRGTFEAALQAQHMVVGRTYFMPALDSLVIPIRKAIRNKNGDVIAVMTAGFNMNSSLVFRNDVHANKHNRVSLVREDGYLTFTSAEQSNLFSYTLPADGHRKAIVFEQVEKKYGWSRDTVKNLSSAVNIVADDPRINQLVTLKYLPDYKLWASSSTDLRYIQRGFFDQFALYSIVFLFIQAGFYALVRSIANNELATRQKLLYQAHHDHLTLLPNREYLRAHITKWLNETSDPFALMFIDIDNFKSVNDTHGHEFGDEVLKQIALRLKSFGSEDRLIVREASDEFILLVNQTDDSVVRALASDLIHYLSEPYVVHENQFLLSSSVGVALYPSHGKSLDALLRSADIAMYQAKKDRNAYSIFDQQMQAKHLHKMKIEQRLRLAIERQSLFLVYQPQLNRAGEIYGVEALVRWQDEELGFVPPNEFIPVAESSGLMVRLGELIIEKSFVDMARLTGRVKQSIQMSINISVKQFIQVNFIEDLVAMIDRHKVEHSRITLEITENLFIEDLEKFAPICQRLHSLGFKLSLDDFGTGYSSLSMLKALPIDEVKIDKSFVDNIENDEKALNMVQNIIAIGKNFGMKVLAEGVETRHQRDQLTACGCDLIQGYFYSKPLPFEQLVSFAEENHNEKAVEQ
;
A
#
# COMPACT_ATOMS: atom_id res chain seq x y z
N MET A 1 4.88 -8.03 -13.88
CA MET A 1 3.49 -7.57 -13.72
C MET A 1 2.44 -8.69 -13.60
N ILE A 2 2.61 -9.81 -14.25
CA ILE A 2 1.62 -10.91 -14.34
C ILE A 2 1.59 -11.82 -13.08
N GLY A 3 2.65 -11.87 -12.29
CA GLY A 3 2.80 -12.86 -11.20
C GLY A 3 1.87 -12.67 -9.99
N ILE A 4 1.77 -11.48 -9.41
CA ILE A 4 1.03 -11.27 -8.14
C ILE A 4 -0.48 -11.30 -8.36
N LYS A 5 -0.98 -10.66 -9.42
CA LYS A 5 -2.41 -10.71 -9.79
C LYS A 5 -2.84 -12.16 -10.08
N LYS A 6 -1.98 -12.95 -10.73
CA LYS A 6 -2.21 -14.37 -10.98
C LYS A 6 -2.26 -15.16 -9.66
N ASN A 7 -1.45 -14.82 -8.67
CA ASN A 7 -1.41 -15.52 -7.38
C ASN A 7 -2.67 -15.27 -6.51
N ILE A 8 -3.16 -14.03 -6.44
CA ILE A 8 -4.38 -13.69 -5.67
C ILE A 8 -5.60 -14.38 -6.27
N TRP A 9 -5.76 -14.34 -7.60
CA TRP A 9 -6.86 -15.03 -8.28
C TRP A 9 -6.73 -16.56 -8.23
N THR A 10 -5.52 -17.09 -8.29
CA THR A 10 -5.27 -18.52 -8.11
C THR A 10 -5.64 -18.95 -6.70
N LEU A 11 -5.23 -18.20 -5.67
CA LEU A 11 -5.61 -18.45 -4.29
C LEU A 11 -7.13 -18.39 -4.10
N TYR A 12 -7.80 -17.37 -4.65
CA TYR A 12 -9.25 -17.26 -4.62
C TYR A 12 -9.92 -18.49 -5.24
N MET A 13 -9.51 -18.90 -6.45
CA MET A 13 -10.08 -20.05 -7.14
C MET A 13 -9.89 -21.35 -6.37
N THR A 14 -8.73 -21.53 -5.74
CA THR A 14 -8.46 -22.70 -4.90
C THR A 14 -9.37 -22.72 -3.67
N LEU A 15 -9.49 -21.60 -2.96
CA LEU A 15 -10.38 -21.48 -1.80
C LEU A 15 -11.85 -21.63 -2.18
N PHE A 16 -12.25 -21.08 -3.32
CA PHE A 16 -13.60 -21.25 -3.86
C PHE A 16 -13.90 -22.72 -4.16
N ALA A 17 -12.99 -23.45 -4.83
CA ALA A 17 -13.17 -24.87 -5.13
C ALA A 17 -13.27 -25.71 -3.85
N ILE A 18 -12.43 -25.42 -2.84
CA ILE A 18 -12.49 -26.09 -1.54
C ILE A 18 -13.82 -25.79 -0.84
N SER A 19 -14.28 -24.54 -0.84
CA SER A 19 -15.55 -24.16 -0.21
C SER A 19 -16.76 -24.81 -0.85
N VAL A 20 -16.77 -24.93 -2.18
CA VAL A 20 -17.80 -25.66 -2.94
C VAL A 20 -17.79 -27.15 -2.58
N GLY A 21 -16.60 -27.76 -2.50
CA GLY A 21 -16.45 -29.15 -2.08
C GLY A 21 -16.97 -29.39 -0.66
N LEU A 22 -16.62 -28.52 0.28
CA LEU A 22 -17.11 -28.60 1.67
C LEU A 22 -18.62 -28.37 1.76
N PHE A 23 -19.18 -27.45 0.98
CA PHE A 23 -20.62 -27.19 0.94
C PHE A 23 -21.38 -28.37 0.34
N SER A 24 -20.84 -29.04 -0.67
CA SER A 24 -21.41 -30.27 -1.23
C SER A 24 -21.42 -31.42 -0.22
N LEU A 25 -20.31 -31.61 0.52
CA LEU A 25 -20.23 -32.59 1.61
C LEU A 25 -21.23 -32.29 2.73
N PHE A 26 -21.37 -31.01 3.10
CA PHE A 26 -22.37 -30.56 4.06
C PHE A 26 -23.80 -30.90 3.59
N GLY A 27 -24.09 -30.65 2.30
CA GLY A 27 -25.38 -30.98 1.70
C GLY A 27 -25.69 -32.46 1.76
N HIS A 28 -24.71 -33.31 1.44
CA HIS A 28 -24.84 -34.75 1.53
C HIS A 28 -25.08 -35.21 2.99
N TYR A 29 -24.29 -34.74 3.92
CA TYR A 29 -24.44 -35.03 5.34
C TYR A 29 -25.81 -34.59 5.88
N HIS A 30 -26.25 -33.41 5.53
CA HIS A 30 -27.55 -32.86 5.95
C HIS A 30 -28.72 -33.63 5.37
N TYR A 31 -28.62 -34.16 4.14
CA TYR A 31 -29.61 -35.01 3.53
C TYR A 31 -29.74 -36.35 4.28
N GLU A 32 -28.61 -37.02 4.56
CA GLU A 32 -28.61 -38.29 5.31
C GLU A 32 -29.17 -38.10 6.73
N ALA A 33 -28.75 -37.04 7.42
CA ALA A 33 -29.28 -36.70 8.75
C ALA A 33 -30.79 -36.42 8.73
N THR A 34 -31.28 -35.78 7.65
CA THR A 34 -32.74 -35.57 7.48
C THR A 34 -33.45 -36.87 7.25
N LEU A 35 -32.93 -37.73 6.40
CA LEU A 35 -33.51 -39.05 6.12
C LEU A 35 -33.54 -39.93 7.38
N ASP A 36 -32.47 -39.95 8.16
CA ASP A 36 -32.38 -40.72 9.41
C ASP A 36 -33.39 -40.20 10.43
N LYS A 37 -33.58 -38.90 10.56
CA LYS A 37 -34.61 -38.30 11.41
C LYS A 37 -36.02 -38.78 11.03
N TYR A 38 -36.30 -38.90 9.72
CA TYR A 38 -37.60 -39.47 9.27
C TYR A 38 -37.72 -40.96 9.55
N LYS A 39 -36.63 -41.74 9.39
CA LYS A 39 -36.59 -43.19 9.74
C LYS A 39 -36.90 -43.40 11.22
N ASP A 40 -36.21 -42.66 12.10
CA ASP A 40 -36.41 -42.80 13.55
C ASP A 40 -37.82 -42.41 13.98
N LYS A 41 -38.34 -41.29 13.44
CA LYS A 41 -39.71 -40.84 13.71
C LYS A 41 -40.73 -41.87 13.23
N GLN A 42 -40.55 -42.40 12.04
CA GLN A 42 -41.49 -43.37 11.47
C GLN A 42 -41.44 -44.72 12.21
N LEU A 43 -40.23 -45.13 12.64
CA LEU A 43 -40.04 -46.33 13.45
C LEU A 43 -40.78 -46.20 14.78
N LEU A 44 -40.57 -45.12 15.52
CA LEU A 44 -41.23 -44.86 16.79
C LEU A 44 -42.78 -44.83 16.63
N GLN A 45 -43.26 -44.14 15.59
CA GLN A 45 -44.69 -44.07 15.30
C GLN A 45 -45.29 -45.44 15.00
N LEU A 46 -44.59 -46.27 14.22
CA LEU A 46 -45.10 -47.62 13.92
C LEU A 46 -45.05 -48.52 15.13
N GLU A 47 -44.00 -48.44 15.97
CA GLU A 47 -43.93 -49.25 17.21
C GLU A 47 -45.07 -48.90 18.16
N LEU A 48 -45.37 -47.61 18.36
CA LEU A 48 -46.50 -47.16 19.17
C LEU A 48 -47.85 -47.65 18.60
N PHE A 49 -48.01 -47.49 17.27
CA PHE A 49 -49.22 -47.95 16.60
C PHE A 49 -49.40 -49.48 16.74
N ALA A 50 -48.39 -50.28 16.47
CA ALA A 50 -48.38 -51.71 16.56
C ALA A 50 -48.72 -52.18 18.00
N SER A 51 -48.08 -51.59 19.01
CA SER A 51 -48.35 -51.86 20.42
C SER A 51 -49.79 -51.52 20.82
N SER A 52 -50.34 -50.40 20.31
CA SER A 52 -51.73 -49.99 20.55
C SER A 52 -52.70 -50.98 19.92
N VAL A 53 -52.43 -51.48 18.71
CA VAL A 53 -53.23 -52.49 18.02
C VAL A 53 -53.19 -53.84 18.76
N GLU A 54 -51.98 -54.27 19.16
CA GLU A 54 -51.83 -55.52 19.95
C GLU A 54 -52.59 -55.42 21.26
N SER A 55 -52.49 -54.33 21.98
CA SER A 55 -53.21 -54.11 23.25
C SER A 55 -54.73 -54.11 23.06
N LEU A 56 -55.20 -53.42 21.98
CA LEU A 56 -56.62 -53.39 21.64
C LEU A 56 -57.15 -54.80 21.35
N PHE A 57 -56.47 -55.51 20.44
CA PHE A 57 -56.92 -56.86 20.06
C PHE A 57 -56.82 -57.83 21.19
N LYS A 58 -55.83 -57.76 22.06
CA LYS A 58 -55.76 -58.59 23.28
C LYS A 58 -56.92 -58.31 24.24
N GLY A 59 -57.25 -57.01 24.39
CA GLY A 59 -58.44 -56.62 25.17
C GLY A 59 -59.71 -57.17 24.58
N GLN A 60 -59.88 -57.10 23.23
CA GLN A 60 -61.06 -57.69 22.56
C GLN A 60 -61.07 -59.21 22.62
N GLU A 61 -59.94 -59.89 22.48
CA GLU A 61 -59.80 -61.32 22.62
C GLU A 61 -60.28 -61.78 24.00
N THR A 62 -59.79 -61.12 25.06
CA THR A 62 -60.23 -61.44 26.45
C THR A 62 -61.74 -61.20 26.64
N LEU A 63 -62.25 -60.07 26.08
CA LEU A 63 -63.69 -59.76 26.14
C LEU A 63 -64.53 -60.90 25.48
N LEU A 64 -64.15 -61.24 24.23
CA LEU A 64 -64.88 -62.32 23.50
C LEU A 64 -64.80 -63.64 24.22
N GLU A 65 -63.72 -64.02 24.84
CA GLU A 65 -63.52 -65.26 25.58
C GLU A 65 -64.37 -65.28 26.84
N VAL A 66 -64.29 -64.21 27.67
CA VAL A 66 -65.07 -64.13 28.92
C VAL A 66 -66.56 -64.11 28.64
N VAL A 67 -67.01 -63.26 27.70
CA VAL A 67 -68.40 -63.12 27.31
C VAL A 67 -68.89 -64.44 26.69
N GLY A 68 -68.11 -65.05 25.81
CA GLY A 68 -68.46 -66.32 25.21
C GLY A 68 -68.66 -67.44 26.22
N HIS A 69 -67.78 -67.58 27.20
CA HIS A 69 -67.93 -68.53 28.30
C HIS A 69 -69.17 -68.24 29.13
N GLN A 70 -69.44 -66.99 29.51
CA GLN A 70 -70.56 -66.55 30.29
C GLN A 70 -71.92 -66.91 29.61
N LEU A 71 -71.97 -66.65 28.29
CA LEU A 71 -73.16 -66.94 27.49
C LEU A 71 -73.41 -68.44 27.37
N ILE A 72 -72.36 -69.25 27.31
CA ILE A 72 -72.51 -70.73 27.22
C ILE A 72 -72.92 -71.35 28.57
N GLU A 73 -72.33 -70.84 29.68
CA GLU A 73 -72.65 -71.37 31.02
C GLU A 73 -74.05 -71.03 31.47
N GLN A 74 -74.67 -70.00 31.02
CA GLN A 74 -75.96 -69.48 31.47
C GLN A 74 -77.17 -70.01 30.69
N ASN A 75 -77.01 -70.80 29.57
CA ASN A 75 -78.09 -71.07 28.66
C ASN A 75 -78.11 -72.46 28.00
N ASP A 76 -79.31 -73.05 27.86
CA ASP A 76 -79.56 -74.29 27.10
C ASP A 76 -79.83 -74.12 25.61
N PHE A 77 -79.46 -72.96 25.02
CA PHE A 77 -79.60 -72.59 23.60
C PHE A 77 -80.97 -72.82 22.97
N THR A 78 -82.06 -72.68 23.75
CA THR A 78 -83.45 -72.67 23.23
C THR A 78 -83.76 -71.30 22.60
N ARG A 79 -84.74 -71.23 21.67
CA ARG A 79 -85.13 -69.98 20.99
C ARG A 79 -85.49 -68.83 21.94
N THR A 80 -85.94 -69.13 23.14
CA THR A 80 -86.28 -68.20 24.22
C THR A 80 -85.01 -67.68 24.91
N ALA A 81 -84.03 -68.52 25.10
CA ALA A 81 -82.72 -68.17 25.68
C ALA A 81 -81.94 -67.23 24.80
N SER A 82 -82.02 -67.40 23.47
CA SER A 82 -81.38 -66.45 22.50
C SER A 82 -81.90 -65.01 22.62
N LEU A 83 -83.18 -64.82 22.95
CA LEU A 83 -83.77 -63.52 23.19
C LEU A 83 -83.34 -62.87 24.54
N GLN A 84 -83.06 -63.69 25.55
CA GLN A 84 -82.63 -63.23 26.88
C GLN A 84 -81.17 -62.82 26.90
N MET A 85 -80.31 -63.19 25.94
CA MET A 85 -78.93 -62.86 25.82
C MET A 85 -78.71 -61.52 25.14
N ARG A 86 -79.66 -60.98 24.35
CA ARG A 86 -79.56 -59.74 23.61
C ARG A 86 -79.23 -58.52 24.49
N PRO A 87 -79.84 -58.28 25.62
CA PRO A 87 -79.53 -57.14 26.45
C PRO A 87 -78.07 -57.08 26.88
N LEU A 88 -77.51 -58.25 27.26
CA LEU A 88 -76.06 -58.27 27.64
C LEU A 88 -75.15 -57.92 26.48
N LEU A 89 -75.45 -58.37 25.26
CA LEU A 89 -74.64 -58.03 24.06
C LEU A 89 -74.86 -56.62 23.69
N ASP A 90 -76.00 -55.99 23.89
CA ASP A 90 -76.31 -54.62 23.65
C ASP A 90 -75.63 -53.71 24.69
N ASP A 91 -75.69 -54.05 25.98
CA ASP A 91 -74.91 -53.31 27.01
C ASP A 91 -73.41 -53.31 26.76
N LEU A 92 -72.88 -54.43 26.25
CA LEU A 92 -71.49 -54.55 25.87
C LEU A 92 -71.12 -53.67 24.66
N MET A 93 -72.05 -53.47 23.71
CA MET A 93 -71.80 -52.52 22.59
C MET A 93 -71.82 -51.09 23.06
N ASP A 94 -72.67 -50.74 24.01
CA ASP A 94 -72.71 -49.40 24.60
C ASP A 94 -71.40 -49.06 25.34
N ILE A 95 -70.86 -50.09 26.04
CA ILE A 95 -69.57 -49.93 26.74
C ILE A 95 -68.36 -49.93 25.74
N HIS A 96 -68.51 -50.63 24.63
CA HIS A 96 -67.43 -50.77 23.61
C HIS A 96 -67.86 -50.23 22.23
N PRO A 97 -67.93 -48.96 22.04
CA PRO A 97 -68.47 -48.35 20.82
C PRO A 97 -67.64 -48.67 19.52
N ALA A 98 -66.49 -49.31 19.70
CA ALA A 98 -65.70 -49.85 18.60
C ALA A 98 -66.27 -51.17 18.04
N ILE A 99 -67.11 -51.78 18.74
CA ILE A 99 -67.81 -53.03 18.30
C ILE A 99 -69.15 -52.68 17.67
N ALA A 100 -69.29 -53.02 16.41
CA ALA A 100 -70.52 -52.75 15.65
C ALA A 100 -71.62 -53.79 15.89
N ALA A 101 -71.27 -55.05 16.24
CA ALA A 101 -72.19 -56.11 16.56
C ALA A 101 -71.48 -57.29 17.22
N PHE A 102 -72.20 -58.06 18.02
CA PHE A 102 -71.76 -59.31 18.58
C PHE A 102 -72.60 -60.47 18.06
N GLY A 103 -71.98 -61.64 17.97
CA GLY A 103 -72.69 -62.90 17.68
C GLY A 103 -71.98 -64.08 18.32
N LEU A 104 -72.72 -65.05 18.80
CA LEU A 104 -72.26 -66.38 19.26
C LEU A 104 -72.76 -67.42 18.27
N THR A 105 -71.90 -68.34 17.83
CA THR A 105 -72.25 -69.41 16.88
C THR A 105 -71.82 -70.75 17.41
N ASN A 106 -72.46 -71.80 16.92
CA ASN A 106 -71.98 -73.17 17.11
C ASN A 106 -70.77 -73.47 16.21
N PRO A 107 -70.01 -74.55 16.37
CA PRO A 107 -68.90 -74.92 15.53
C PRO A 107 -69.26 -75.17 14.04
N GLU A 108 -70.54 -75.42 13.75
CA GLU A 108 -71.13 -75.58 12.43
C GLU A 108 -71.40 -74.27 11.73
N GLY A 109 -71.29 -73.10 12.43
CA GLY A 109 -71.43 -71.75 11.92
C GLY A 109 -72.82 -71.13 12.02
N ASP A 110 -73.78 -71.82 12.72
CA ASP A 110 -75.12 -71.28 12.94
C ASP A 110 -75.12 -70.32 14.13
N TYR A 111 -75.85 -69.23 14.03
CA TYR A 111 -75.94 -68.25 15.12
C TYR A 111 -76.80 -68.74 16.27
N LEU A 112 -76.25 -68.78 17.46
CA LEU A 112 -76.91 -69.12 18.74
C LEU A 112 -77.47 -67.85 19.40
N ALA A 113 -76.75 -66.75 19.35
CA ALA A 113 -77.14 -65.43 19.85
C ALA A 113 -76.55 -64.30 19.02
N ILE A 114 -77.26 -63.21 18.94
CA ILE A 114 -76.82 -61.99 18.24
C ILE A 114 -77.23 -60.71 18.99
N SER A 115 -76.53 -59.63 18.87
CA SER A 115 -76.94 -58.30 19.34
C SER A 115 -78.22 -57.79 18.61
N SER A 116 -79.00 -56.93 19.27
CA SER A 116 -80.33 -56.51 18.80
C SER A 116 -80.30 -55.73 17.47
N ASN A 117 -79.18 -55.13 17.10
CA ASN A 117 -79.03 -54.42 15.86
C ASN A 117 -78.80 -55.31 14.63
N LEU A 118 -78.77 -56.64 14.81
CA LEU A 118 -78.69 -57.61 13.74
C LEU A 118 -80.03 -58.36 13.57
N ASP A 119 -80.37 -58.71 12.31
CA ASP A 119 -81.53 -59.52 11.98
C ASP A 119 -81.12 -60.96 11.61
N LEU A 120 -81.52 -61.92 12.41
CA LEU A 120 -81.13 -63.36 12.25
C LEU A 120 -81.58 -63.91 10.92
N GLN A 121 -82.68 -63.40 10.35
CA GLN A 121 -83.19 -63.86 9.04
C GLN A 121 -82.34 -63.39 7.85
N LYS A 122 -81.52 -62.36 8.04
CA LYS A 122 -80.65 -61.82 7.01
C LYS A 122 -79.16 -62.25 7.14
N LEU A 123 -78.85 -63.00 8.19
CA LEU A 123 -77.51 -63.52 8.42
C LEU A 123 -77.38 -64.93 7.82
N GLN A 124 -76.34 -65.12 7.04
CA GLN A 124 -75.98 -66.44 6.50
C GLN A 124 -75.09 -67.20 7.49
N ASN A 125 -75.18 -68.52 7.44
CA ASN A 125 -74.29 -69.38 8.23
C ASN A 125 -72.83 -69.02 7.90
N LEU A 126 -72.01 -68.84 8.91
CA LEU A 126 -70.63 -68.35 8.78
C LEU A 126 -69.70 -69.30 8.03
N ARG A 127 -70.05 -70.57 7.97
CA ARG A 127 -69.30 -71.61 7.24
C ARG A 127 -69.71 -71.73 5.78
N GLN A 128 -70.96 -71.33 5.47
CA GLN A 128 -71.49 -71.38 4.10
C GLN A 128 -71.21 -70.07 3.30
N ASP A 129 -71.09 -68.93 3.96
CA ASP A 129 -70.84 -67.68 3.35
C ASP A 129 -69.38 -67.60 2.85
N PRO A 130 -69.14 -67.42 1.54
CA PRO A 130 -67.78 -67.34 0.95
C PRO A 130 -66.88 -66.23 1.53
N GLN A 131 -67.47 -65.16 2.04
CA GLN A 131 -66.73 -64.05 2.63
C GLN A 131 -66.21 -64.32 4.04
N THR A 132 -66.99 -65.12 4.83
CA THR A 132 -66.70 -65.37 6.24
C THR A 132 -66.13 -66.77 6.51
N ARG A 133 -66.36 -67.72 5.65
CA ARG A 133 -65.95 -69.14 5.77
C ARG A 133 -64.47 -69.29 6.14
N GLY A 134 -63.55 -68.70 5.35
CA GLY A 134 -62.09 -68.89 5.55
C GLY A 134 -61.63 -68.43 6.92
N THR A 135 -62.18 -67.32 7.41
CA THR A 135 -61.78 -66.73 8.72
C THR A 135 -62.53 -67.48 9.89
N PHE A 136 -63.69 -68.00 9.63
CA PHE A 136 -64.36 -68.82 10.60
C PHE A 136 -63.67 -70.18 10.82
N GLU A 137 -63.31 -70.87 9.75
CA GLU A 137 -62.53 -72.10 9.81
C GLU A 137 -61.15 -71.88 10.45
N ALA A 138 -60.52 -70.80 10.17
CA ALA A 138 -59.28 -70.44 10.85
C ALA A 138 -59.47 -70.23 12.35
N ALA A 139 -60.58 -69.61 12.78
CA ALA A 139 -60.85 -69.37 14.19
C ALA A 139 -61.07 -70.67 14.95
N LEU A 140 -61.70 -71.70 14.34
CA LEU A 140 -61.86 -73.02 14.95
C LEU A 140 -60.51 -73.68 15.30
N GLN A 141 -59.49 -73.42 14.50
CA GLN A 141 -58.13 -73.98 14.67
C GLN A 141 -57.20 -73.12 15.52
N ALA A 142 -57.45 -71.81 15.62
CA ALA A 142 -56.56 -70.89 16.28
C ALA A 142 -56.71 -70.97 17.81
N GLN A 143 -55.57 -70.69 18.50
CA GLN A 143 -55.57 -70.49 19.96
C GLN A 143 -55.90 -69.02 20.29
N HIS A 144 -55.46 -68.06 19.42
CA HIS A 144 -55.73 -66.63 19.56
C HIS A 144 -56.94 -66.22 18.74
N MET A 145 -57.43 -65.01 18.99
CA MET A 145 -58.48 -64.38 18.19
C MET A 145 -58.06 -64.24 16.75
N VAL A 146 -58.88 -64.55 15.81
CA VAL A 146 -58.65 -64.41 14.39
C VAL A 146 -59.25 -63.10 13.88
N VAL A 147 -58.45 -62.30 13.28
CA VAL A 147 -58.86 -61.05 12.59
C VAL A 147 -59.19 -61.40 11.14
N GLY A 148 -60.44 -61.20 10.73
CA GLY A 148 -60.94 -61.55 9.40
C GLY A 148 -60.62 -60.45 8.35
N ARG A 149 -61.06 -60.69 7.11
CA ARG A 149 -60.99 -59.67 6.05
C ARG A 149 -62.02 -58.59 6.32
N THR A 150 -61.65 -57.34 6.13
CA THR A 150 -62.60 -56.24 6.21
C THR A 150 -63.59 -56.34 5.06
N TYR A 151 -64.86 -56.26 5.36
CA TYR A 151 -65.93 -56.28 4.38
C TYR A 151 -67.04 -55.27 4.72
N PHE A 152 -67.82 -54.89 3.69
CA PHE A 152 -69.02 -54.11 3.93
C PHE A 152 -70.14 -55.02 4.43
N MET A 153 -70.67 -54.74 5.63
CA MET A 153 -71.76 -55.44 6.22
C MET A 153 -73.07 -54.72 5.95
N PRO A 154 -73.93 -55.26 5.03
CA PRO A 154 -75.15 -54.54 4.67
C PRO A 154 -76.13 -54.35 5.81
N ALA A 155 -76.15 -55.28 6.82
CA ALA A 155 -77.00 -55.16 8.00
C ALA A 155 -76.63 -53.96 8.91
N LEU A 156 -75.41 -53.46 8.82
CA LEU A 156 -74.86 -52.37 9.65
C LEU A 156 -74.51 -51.11 8.84
N ASP A 157 -74.72 -51.15 7.54
CA ASP A 157 -74.36 -50.14 6.61
C ASP A 157 -72.94 -49.59 6.87
N SER A 158 -71.98 -50.45 7.17
CA SER A 158 -70.65 -50.11 7.55
C SER A 158 -69.56 -51.12 7.17
N LEU A 159 -68.33 -50.66 7.06
CA LEU A 159 -67.15 -51.53 6.96
C LEU A 159 -66.80 -52.09 8.34
N VAL A 160 -66.73 -53.41 8.43
CA VAL A 160 -66.39 -54.11 9.66
C VAL A 160 -65.19 -55.03 9.48
N ILE A 161 -64.33 -55.06 10.49
CA ILE A 161 -63.29 -56.07 10.63
C ILE A 161 -63.89 -57.18 11.47
N PRO A 162 -64.17 -58.38 10.93
CA PRO A 162 -64.70 -59.48 11.76
C PRO A 162 -63.54 -60.00 12.62
N ILE A 163 -63.81 -60.07 13.91
CA ILE A 163 -62.94 -60.72 14.91
C ILE A 163 -63.65 -61.94 15.48
N ARG A 164 -62.96 -63.09 15.59
CA ARG A 164 -63.51 -64.33 16.00
C ARG A 164 -62.60 -65.02 16.99
N LYS A 165 -63.20 -65.50 18.11
CA LYS A 165 -62.54 -66.31 19.15
C LYS A 165 -63.25 -67.58 19.36
N ALA A 166 -62.54 -68.69 19.18
CA ALA A 166 -63.11 -70.03 19.57
C ALA A 166 -63.14 -70.13 21.08
N ILE A 167 -64.34 -70.53 21.57
CA ILE A 167 -64.56 -70.78 22.98
C ILE A 167 -64.39 -72.31 23.16
N ARG A 168 -63.52 -72.71 24.13
CA ARG A 168 -63.12 -74.10 24.30
C ARG A 168 -63.55 -74.61 25.67
N ASN A 169 -63.89 -75.86 25.72
CA ASN A 169 -64.14 -76.56 26.98
C ASN A 169 -62.80 -76.87 27.71
N LYS A 170 -62.91 -77.46 28.91
CA LYS A 170 -61.74 -77.85 29.70
C LYS A 170 -60.84 -78.91 29.01
N ASN A 171 -61.40 -79.63 28.04
CA ASN A 171 -60.68 -80.67 27.28
C ASN A 171 -59.99 -80.07 26.03
N GLY A 172 -60.23 -78.79 25.71
CA GLY A 172 -59.66 -78.16 24.54
C GLY A 172 -60.56 -78.18 23.31
N ASP A 173 -61.73 -78.82 23.32
CA ASP A 173 -62.64 -78.89 22.19
C ASP A 173 -63.39 -77.55 22.02
N VAL A 174 -63.59 -77.15 20.77
CA VAL A 174 -64.35 -75.95 20.47
C VAL A 174 -65.84 -76.22 20.67
N ILE A 175 -66.46 -75.48 21.58
CA ILE A 175 -67.89 -75.59 21.91
C ILE A 175 -68.72 -74.46 21.28
N ALA A 176 -68.11 -73.31 20.97
CA ALA A 176 -68.74 -72.20 20.27
C ALA A 176 -67.69 -71.27 19.69
N VAL A 177 -68.08 -70.29 18.82
CA VAL A 177 -67.25 -69.22 18.33
C VAL A 177 -67.94 -67.90 18.63
N MET A 178 -67.31 -67.12 19.46
CA MET A 178 -67.72 -65.73 19.67
C MET A 178 -67.20 -64.87 18.49
N THR A 179 -68.08 -64.13 17.86
CA THR A 179 -67.75 -63.26 16.73
C THR A 179 -68.19 -61.82 17.03
N ALA A 180 -67.39 -60.85 16.62
CA ALA A 180 -67.79 -59.47 16.65
C ALA A 180 -67.36 -58.75 15.38
N GLY A 181 -68.12 -57.74 15.00
CA GLY A 181 -67.74 -56.80 13.94
C GLY A 181 -67.07 -55.57 14.53
N PHE A 182 -65.82 -55.37 14.24
CA PHE A 182 -65.09 -54.23 14.71
C PHE A 182 -65.26 -53.05 13.71
N ASN A 183 -65.82 -51.93 14.19
CA ASN A 183 -66.03 -50.73 13.37
C ASN A 183 -64.83 -49.85 13.36
N MET A 184 -64.22 -49.74 12.21
CA MET A 184 -63.02 -48.95 12.02
C MET A 184 -63.21 -47.46 12.30
N ASN A 185 -64.40 -46.92 11.98
CA ASN A 185 -64.60 -45.43 12.03
C ASN A 185 -64.86 -44.94 13.46
N SER A 186 -65.24 -45.85 14.39
CA SER A 186 -65.53 -45.52 15.78
C SER A 186 -64.36 -45.75 16.74
N SER A 187 -63.30 -46.39 16.32
CA SER A 187 -62.13 -46.67 17.17
C SER A 187 -61.19 -45.52 17.31
N LEU A 188 -60.97 -45.00 18.52
CA LEU A 188 -60.01 -43.94 18.85
C LEU A 188 -58.56 -44.30 18.49
N VAL A 189 -58.21 -45.60 18.57
CA VAL A 189 -56.87 -46.10 18.25
C VAL A 189 -56.51 -45.83 16.77
N PHE A 190 -57.49 -45.90 15.90
CA PHE A 190 -57.30 -45.65 14.47
C PHE A 190 -57.50 -44.19 14.08
N ARG A 191 -58.04 -43.34 14.97
CA ARG A 191 -58.34 -41.91 14.68
C ARG A 191 -57.31 -40.91 15.21
N ASN A 192 -56.83 -41.13 16.44
CA ASN A 192 -56.08 -40.08 17.13
C ASN A 192 -54.56 -40.04 16.83
N ASP A 193 -53.91 -41.20 16.61
CA ASP A 193 -52.45 -41.22 16.47
C ASP A 193 -51.94 -41.15 15.04
N VAL A 194 -52.82 -41.26 14.05
CA VAL A 194 -52.44 -41.41 12.64
C VAL A 194 -52.60 -40.09 11.82
N HIS A 195 -53.35 -39.12 12.39
CA HIS A 195 -53.64 -37.86 11.63
C HIS A 195 -52.58 -36.78 11.60
N ALA A 196 -51.42 -36.98 12.22
CA ALA A 196 -50.43 -35.90 12.36
C ALA A 196 -49.71 -35.54 11.04
N ASN A 197 -49.79 -36.36 9.98
CA ASN A 197 -49.13 -36.00 8.73
C ASN A 197 -49.80 -36.69 7.53
N LYS A 198 -50.40 -35.88 6.62
CA LYS A 198 -51.02 -36.34 5.36
C LYS A 198 -50.10 -37.16 4.46
N HIS A 199 -48.79 -37.06 4.69
CA HIS A 199 -47.75 -37.72 3.88
C HIS A 199 -47.27 -39.05 4.47
N ASN A 200 -47.68 -39.41 5.70
CA ASN A 200 -47.35 -40.68 6.32
C ASN A 200 -48.60 -41.58 6.38
N ARG A 201 -48.55 -42.68 5.64
CA ARG A 201 -49.63 -43.68 5.58
C ARG A 201 -49.32 -44.83 6.52
N VAL A 202 -50.18 -45.09 7.45
CA VAL A 202 -50.14 -46.31 8.29
C VAL A 202 -51.21 -47.32 7.83
N SER A 203 -50.84 -48.61 7.78
CA SER A 203 -51.72 -49.62 7.31
C SER A 203 -51.53 -50.92 8.08
N LEU A 204 -52.63 -51.72 8.27
CA LEU A 204 -52.61 -53.09 8.73
C LEU A 204 -52.98 -53.98 7.56
N VAL A 205 -52.12 -54.92 7.25
CA VAL A 205 -52.30 -55.86 6.15
C VAL A 205 -52.20 -57.27 6.67
N ARG A 206 -53.20 -58.11 6.37
CA ARG A 206 -53.18 -59.52 6.72
C ARG A 206 -52.07 -60.28 5.98
N GLU A 207 -51.69 -61.41 6.52
CA GLU A 207 -50.68 -62.26 5.93
C GLU A 207 -51.00 -62.70 4.49
N ASP A 208 -52.31 -62.91 4.24
CA ASP A 208 -52.85 -63.28 2.91
C ASP A 208 -52.88 -62.05 1.91
N GLY A 209 -52.48 -60.90 2.37
CA GLY A 209 -52.33 -59.66 1.54
C GLY A 209 -53.53 -58.72 1.55
N TYR A 210 -54.61 -59.06 2.24
CA TYR A 210 -55.79 -58.19 2.31
C TYR A 210 -55.58 -57.07 3.34
N LEU A 211 -55.99 -55.86 2.93
CA LEU A 211 -55.92 -54.68 3.78
C LEU A 211 -56.96 -54.78 4.88
N THR A 212 -56.55 -54.67 6.16
CA THR A 212 -57.44 -54.61 7.32
C THR A 212 -57.76 -53.15 7.67
N PHE A 213 -56.76 -52.28 7.64
CA PHE A 213 -56.88 -50.85 7.93
C PHE A 213 -55.90 -50.04 7.14
N THR A 214 -56.24 -48.78 6.79
CA THR A 214 -55.33 -47.78 6.29
C THR A 214 -55.77 -46.37 6.69
N SER A 215 -54.79 -45.51 7.01
CA SER A 215 -55.03 -44.13 7.31
C SER A 215 -55.18 -43.25 6.06
N ALA A 216 -55.15 -43.81 4.84
CA ALA A 216 -55.31 -43.09 3.61
C ALA A 216 -56.71 -42.48 3.44
N GLU A 217 -56.85 -41.18 3.22
CA GLU A 217 -58.15 -40.47 3.11
C GLU A 217 -59.03 -40.92 1.92
N GLN A 218 -58.49 -41.63 0.95
CA GLN A 218 -59.21 -42.07 -0.27
C GLN A 218 -59.37 -43.61 -0.34
N SER A 219 -59.41 -44.29 0.79
CA SER A 219 -59.72 -45.76 0.78
C SER A 219 -61.17 -45.98 0.43
N ASN A 220 -61.43 -46.51 -0.72
CA ASN A 220 -62.75 -46.95 -1.13
C ASN A 220 -62.97 -48.45 -0.82
N LEU A 221 -64.22 -48.98 -0.92
CA LEU A 221 -64.52 -50.35 -0.68
C LEU A 221 -63.62 -51.35 -1.40
N PHE A 222 -63.20 -51.04 -2.63
CA PHE A 222 -62.30 -51.88 -3.41
C PHE A 222 -60.89 -52.02 -2.79
N SER A 223 -60.45 -51.09 -1.97
CA SER A 223 -59.15 -51.21 -1.28
C SER A 223 -59.11 -52.36 -0.30
N TYR A 224 -60.27 -52.79 0.24
CA TYR A 224 -60.41 -53.87 1.26
C TYR A 224 -60.80 -55.19 0.64
N THR A 225 -61.45 -55.22 -0.51
CA THR A 225 -61.98 -56.44 -1.16
C THR A 225 -60.95 -57.10 -2.08
N LEU A 226 -59.97 -56.40 -2.51
CA LEU A 226 -58.90 -56.96 -3.31
C LEU A 226 -57.62 -57.10 -2.49
N PRO A 227 -56.78 -58.09 -2.74
CA PRO A 227 -55.51 -58.18 -2.07
C PRO A 227 -54.67 -56.97 -2.41
N ALA A 228 -54.01 -56.40 -1.40
CA ALA A 228 -53.06 -55.31 -1.61
C ALA A 228 -52.05 -55.71 -2.72
N ASP A 229 -51.69 -54.74 -3.55
CA ASP A 229 -50.81 -54.95 -4.71
C ASP A 229 -49.60 -55.81 -4.33
N GLY A 230 -49.64 -57.08 -4.75
CA GLY A 230 -48.62 -58.09 -4.46
C GLY A 230 -47.25 -57.66 -5.00
N HIS A 231 -47.21 -56.76 -6.04
CA HIS A 231 -46.01 -56.23 -6.62
C HIS A 231 -45.27 -55.24 -5.68
N ARG A 232 -46.04 -54.38 -5.01
CA ARG A 232 -45.42 -53.43 -4.02
C ARG A 232 -44.83 -54.20 -2.84
N LYS A 233 -45.56 -55.26 -2.33
CA LYS A 233 -45.05 -56.08 -1.25
C LYS A 233 -43.78 -56.82 -1.63
N ALA A 234 -43.72 -57.39 -2.84
CA ALA A 234 -42.54 -58.08 -3.34
C ALA A 234 -41.30 -57.10 -3.43
N ILE A 235 -41.48 -55.88 -3.95
CA ILE A 235 -40.40 -54.90 -4.03
C ILE A 235 -39.88 -54.51 -2.64
N VAL A 236 -40.77 -54.29 -1.67
CA VAL A 236 -40.34 -53.93 -0.31
C VAL A 236 -39.49 -55.02 0.32
N PHE A 237 -39.95 -56.32 0.20
CA PHE A 237 -39.18 -57.43 0.75
C PHE A 237 -37.90 -57.73 0.00
N GLU A 238 -37.85 -57.50 -1.34
CA GLU A 238 -36.62 -57.55 -2.15
C GLU A 238 -35.61 -56.51 -1.66
N GLN A 239 -36.04 -55.28 -1.35
CA GLN A 239 -35.17 -54.25 -0.80
C GLN A 239 -34.70 -54.60 0.62
N VAL A 240 -35.53 -55.22 1.46
CA VAL A 240 -35.13 -55.71 2.78
C VAL A 240 -34.07 -56.79 2.65
N GLU A 241 -34.24 -57.74 1.75
CA GLU A 241 -33.28 -58.81 1.48
C GLU A 241 -31.96 -58.25 0.97
N LYS A 242 -32.03 -57.31 0.00
CA LYS A 242 -30.84 -56.62 -0.54
C LYS A 242 -30.06 -55.83 0.51
N LYS A 243 -30.73 -55.12 1.41
CA LYS A 243 -30.11 -54.26 2.41
C LYS A 243 -29.62 -55.00 3.64
N TYR A 244 -30.44 -55.95 4.16
CA TYR A 244 -30.19 -56.60 5.43
C TYR A 244 -29.84 -58.08 5.29
N GLY A 245 -30.03 -58.68 4.14
CA GLY A 245 -29.90 -60.13 3.94
C GLY A 245 -31.01 -60.97 4.59
N TRP A 246 -32.16 -60.35 4.99
CA TRP A 246 -33.20 -60.95 5.72
C TRP A 246 -34.33 -61.43 4.80
N SER A 247 -34.68 -62.72 4.95
CA SER A 247 -35.88 -63.25 4.32
C SER A 247 -37.18 -62.73 4.99
N ARG A 248 -38.29 -62.86 4.31
CA ARG A 248 -39.62 -62.51 4.89
C ARG A 248 -39.89 -63.18 6.21
N ASP A 249 -39.47 -64.42 6.36
CA ASP A 249 -39.69 -65.17 7.61
C ASP A 249 -38.74 -64.71 8.72
N THR A 250 -37.57 -64.30 8.38
CA THR A 250 -36.66 -63.62 9.33
C THR A 250 -37.28 -62.33 9.88
N VAL A 251 -37.88 -61.50 9.02
CA VAL A 251 -38.55 -60.24 9.44
C VAL A 251 -39.78 -60.53 10.33
N LYS A 252 -40.53 -61.62 10.11
CA LYS A 252 -41.66 -62.03 10.99
C LYS A 252 -41.21 -62.30 12.41
N ASN A 253 -40.01 -62.79 12.62
CA ASN A 253 -39.49 -63.18 13.92
C ASN A 253 -38.77 -62.01 14.64
N LEU A 254 -38.73 -60.83 14.08
CA LEU A 254 -38.15 -59.66 14.72
C LEU A 254 -39.09 -59.02 15.72
N SER A 255 -38.63 -58.73 16.90
CA SER A 255 -39.40 -58.04 17.96
C SER A 255 -39.60 -56.54 17.66
N SER A 256 -38.77 -55.96 16.83
CA SER A 256 -38.80 -54.53 16.49
C SER A 256 -39.15 -54.27 15.02
N ALA A 257 -39.67 -53.09 14.74
CA ALA A 257 -39.96 -52.64 13.39
C ALA A 257 -38.68 -52.45 12.56
N VAL A 258 -38.77 -52.61 11.24
CA VAL A 258 -37.66 -52.50 10.28
C VAL A 258 -37.93 -51.36 9.28
N ASN A 259 -36.95 -50.45 9.13
CA ASN A 259 -36.99 -49.38 8.14
C ASN A 259 -36.31 -49.79 6.84
N ILE A 260 -36.96 -49.50 5.74
CA ILE A 260 -36.39 -49.66 4.40
C ILE A 260 -36.69 -48.45 3.52
N VAL A 261 -35.68 -47.97 2.82
CA VAL A 261 -35.86 -46.99 1.73
C VAL A 261 -36.11 -47.81 0.47
N ALA A 262 -37.32 -47.81 -0.01
CA ALA A 262 -37.69 -48.43 -1.27
C ALA A 262 -37.55 -47.39 -2.39
N ASP A 263 -36.30 -47.22 -2.82
CA ASP A 263 -35.93 -46.33 -3.93
C ASP A 263 -36.09 -47.09 -5.27
N ASP A 264 -37.35 -47.36 -5.57
CA ASP A 264 -37.76 -47.96 -6.85
C ASP A 264 -38.74 -46.99 -7.52
N PRO A 265 -38.60 -46.67 -8.82
CA PRO A 265 -39.49 -45.75 -9.54
C PRO A 265 -40.98 -46.01 -9.35
N ARG A 266 -41.34 -47.26 -9.05
CA ARG A 266 -42.73 -47.67 -8.85
C ARG A 266 -43.26 -47.43 -7.44
N ILE A 267 -42.37 -47.32 -6.43
CA ILE A 267 -42.75 -47.15 -5.01
C ILE A 267 -42.23 -45.83 -4.44
N ASN A 268 -40.94 -45.54 -4.55
CA ASN A 268 -40.24 -44.34 -4.08
C ASN A 268 -40.67 -43.87 -2.66
N GLN A 269 -40.60 -44.76 -1.70
CA GLN A 269 -41.10 -44.56 -0.34
C GLN A 269 -40.10 -45.01 0.72
N LEU A 270 -40.09 -44.30 1.85
CA LEU A 270 -39.58 -44.84 3.11
C LEU A 270 -40.67 -45.72 3.72
N VAL A 271 -40.41 -47.01 3.94
CA VAL A 271 -41.34 -47.97 4.48
C VAL A 271 -40.79 -48.56 5.78
N THR A 272 -41.64 -48.60 6.79
CA THR A 272 -41.36 -49.29 8.06
C THR A 272 -42.37 -50.42 8.24
N LEU A 273 -41.90 -51.59 8.66
CA LEU A 273 -42.72 -52.83 8.78
C LEU A 273 -42.52 -53.44 10.14
N LYS A 274 -43.63 -53.98 10.73
CA LYS A 274 -43.64 -54.84 11.90
C LYS A 274 -44.67 -55.93 11.74
N TYR A 275 -44.30 -57.14 12.07
CA TYR A 275 -45.23 -58.26 12.07
C TYR A 275 -45.80 -58.45 13.46
N LEU A 276 -47.14 -58.75 13.55
CA LEU A 276 -47.90 -59.04 14.76
C LEU A 276 -48.30 -60.54 14.71
N PRO A 277 -47.50 -61.38 15.35
CA PRO A 277 -47.61 -62.84 15.15
C PRO A 277 -48.97 -63.45 15.68
N ASP A 278 -49.43 -62.90 16.80
CA ASP A 278 -50.64 -63.42 17.42
C ASP A 278 -51.89 -63.27 16.53
N TYR A 279 -51.93 -62.20 15.73
CA TYR A 279 -53.07 -61.87 14.86
C TYR A 279 -52.75 -62.02 13.36
N LYS A 280 -51.55 -62.50 13.01
CA LYS A 280 -51.04 -62.66 11.63
C LYS A 280 -51.21 -61.43 10.76
N LEU A 281 -50.87 -60.28 11.32
CA LEU A 281 -50.94 -58.94 10.65
C LEU A 281 -49.57 -58.30 10.44
N TRP A 282 -49.44 -57.59 9.36
CA TRP A 282 -48.32 -56.66 9.11
C TRP A 282 -48.80 -55.25 9.41
N ALA A 283 -48.22 -54.63 10.39
CA ALA A 283 -48.26 -53.15 10.54
C ALA A 283 -47.22 -52.52 9.64
N SER A 284 -47.58 -51.50 8.89
CA SER A 284 -46.66 -50.77 8.02
C SER A 284 -46.93 -49.29 8.11
N SER A 285 -45.85 -48.52 8.00
CA SER A 285 -45.89 -47.11 7.81
C SER A 285 -45.09 -46.73 6.54
N SER A 286 -45.62 -45.83 5.72
CA SER A 286 -44.92 -45.41 4.47
C SER A 286 -45.02 -43.91 4.24
N THR A 287 -43.89 -43.32 3.85
CA THR A 287 -43.77 -41.87 3.52
C THR A 287 -43.13 -41.72 2.14
N ASP A 288 -43.68 -40.86 1.27
CA ASP A 288 -43.09 -40.59 -0.07
C ASP A 288 -41.75 -39.90 0.09
N LEU A 289 -40.70 -40.46 -0.54
CA LEU A 289 -39.34 -39.87 -0.52
C LEU A 289 -39.29 -38.49 -1.11
N ARG A 290 -40.13 -38.16 -2.11
CA ARG A 290 -40.24 -36.82 -2.67
C ARG A 290 -40.68 -35.78 -1.66
N TYR A 291 -41.51 -36.17 -0.69
CA TYR A 291 -41.88 -35.28 0.41
C TYR A 291 -40.69 -34.99 1.33
N ILE A 292 -39.91 -36.02 1.66
CA ILE A 292 -38.70 -35.88 2.46
C ILE A 292 -37.66 -35.01 1.73
N GLN A 293 -37.46 -35.27 0.42
CA GLN A 293 -36.58 -34.49 -0.43
C GLN A 293 -37.01 -33.04 -0.52
N ARG A 294 -38.33 -32.78 -0.69
CA ARG A 294 -38.82 -31.38 -0.73
C ARG A 294 -38.53 -30.66 0.59
N GLY A 295 -38.80 -31.29 1.71
CA GLY A 295 -38.49 -30.71 3.03
C GLY A 295 -37.00 -30.43 3.22
N PHE A 296 -36.13 -31.31 2.69
CA PHE A 296 -34.70 -31.07 2.65
C PHE A 296 -34.35 -29.87 1.76
N PHE A 297 -34.88 -29.81 0.52
CA PHE A 297 -34.56 -28.72 -0.40
C PHE A 297 -35.04 -27.35 0.11
N ASP A 298 -36.20 -27.30 0.76
CA ASP A 298 -36.71 -26.04 1.35
C ASP A 298 -35.76 -25.47 2.42
N GLN A 299 -35.21 -26.36 3.26
CA GLN A 299 -34.24 -25.96 4.28
C GLN A 299 -32.87 -25.67 3.66
N PHE A 300 -32.41 -26.51 2.73
CA PHE A 300 -31.10 -26.38 2.09
C PHE A 300 -31.01 -25.17 1.18
N ALA A 301 -32.15 -24.71 0.61
CA ALA A 301 -32.18 -23.48 -0.18
C ALA A 301 -31.73 -22.26 0.61
N LEU A 302 -32.11 -22.16 1.89
CA LEU A 302 -31.63 -21.07 2.75
C LEU A 302 -30.12 -21.10 2.94
N TYR A 303 -29.55 -22.28 3.22
CA TYR A 303 -28.11 -22.45 3.36
C TYR A 303 -27.39 -22.12 2.05
N SER A 304 -27.97 -22.48 0.90
CA SER A 304 -27.44 -22.17 -0.43
C SER A 304 -27.40 -20.66 -0.70
N ILE A 305 -28.47 -19.94 -0.34
CA ILE A 305 -28.52 -18.48 -0.47
C ILE A 305 -27.43 -17.82 0.40
N VAL A 306 -27.30 -18.23 1.66
CA VAL A 306 -26.27 -17.71 2.57
C VAL A 306 -24.88 -18.01 2.02
N PHE A 307 -24.63 -19.22 1.53
CA PHE A 307 -23.37 -19.60 0.91
C PHE A 307 -23.03 -18.70 -0.28
N LEU A 308 -24.00 -18.46 -1.17
CA LEU A 308 -23.81 -17.59 -2.33
C LEU A 308 -23.50 -16.14 -1.92
N PHE A 309 -24.17 -15.62 -0.89
CA PHE A 309 -23.87 -14.28 -0.36
C PHE A 309 -22.45 -14.20 0.19
N ILE A 310 -21.98 -15.19 0.92
CA ILE A 310 -20.61 -15.26 1.43
C ILE A 310 -19.62 -15.29 0.27
N GLN A 311 -19.88 -16.10 -0.77
CA GLN A 311 -19.00 -16.18 -1.95
C GLN A 311 -18.97 -14.85 -2.73
N ALA A 312 -20.11 -14.19 -2.89
CA ALA A 312 -20.20 -12.89 -3.54
C ALA A 312 -19.42 -11.80 -2.75
N GLY A 313 -19.55 -11.79 -1.42
CA GLY A 313 -18.79 -10.90 -0.54
C GLY A 313 -17.28 -11.16 -0.63
N PHE A 314 -16.86 -12.42 -0.62
CA PHE A 314 -15.46 -12.80 -0.76
C PHE A 314 -14.89 -12.42 -2.14
N TYR A 315 -15.65 -12.63 -3.22
CA TYR A 315 -15.30 -12.16 -4.56
C TYR A 315 -15.12 -10.63 -4.61
N ALA A 316 -16.07 -9.88 -4.05
CA ALA A 316 -16.02 -8.43 -3.99
C ALA A 316 -14.79 -7.93 -3.21
N LEU A 317 -14.46 -8.57 -2.08
CA LEU A 317 -13.28 -8.27 -1.28
C LEU A 317 -11.98 -8.49 -2.08
N VAL A 318 -11.83 -9.67 -2.70
CA VAL A 318 -10.64 -9.99 -3.52
C VAL A 318 -10.49 -9.01 -4.68
N ARG A 319 -11.59 -8.66 -5.35
CA ARG A 319 -11.61 -7.67 -6.42
C ARG A 319 -11.20 -6.28 -5.94
N SER A 320 -11.67 -5.87 -4.76
CA SER A 320 -11.30 -4.58 -4.14
C SER A 320 -9.81 -4.52 -3.81
N ILE A 321 -9.27 -5.59 -3.18
CA ILE A 321 -7.84 -5.69 -2.86
C ILE A 321 -6.98 -5.60 -4.14
N ALA A 322 -7.35 -6.37 -5.17
CA ALA A 322 -6.62 -6.37 -6.44
C ALA A 322 -6.63 -5.01 -7.16
N ASN A 323 -7.73 -4.26 -7.08
CA ASN A 323 -7.84 -2.92 -7.65
C ASN A 323 -7.03 -1.88 -6.84
N ASN A 324 -7.10 -1.93 -5.52
CA ASN A 324 -6.35 -1.02 -4.65
C ASN A 324 -4.84 -1.22 -4.77
N GLU A 325 -4.37 -2.46 -4.91
CA GLU A 325 -2.95 -2.75 -5.12
C GLU A 325 -2.42 -2.11 -6.40
N LEU A 326 -3.19 -2.18 -7.49
CA LEU A 326 -2.82 -1.56 -8.77
C LEU A 326 -2.74 -0.04 -8.66
N ALA A 327 -3.73 0.60 -8.04
CA ALA A 327 -3.75 2.05 -7.84
C ALA A 327 -2.60 2.52 -6.95
N THR A 328 -2.33 1.82 -5.86
CA THR A 328 -1.22 2.12 -4.94
C THR A 328 0.13 1.98 -5.65
N ARG A 329 0.31 0.93 -6.43
CA ARG A 329 1.54 0.72 -7.18
C ARG A 329 1.77 1.79 -8.25
N GLN A 330 0.73 2.19 -8.98
CA GLN A 330 0.83 3.28 -9.95
C GLN A 330 1.21 4.59 -9.25
N LYS A 331 0.59 4.88 -8.10
CA LYS A 331 0.92 6.07 -7.29
C LYS A 331 2.36 6.03 -6.80
N LEU A 332 2.83 4.88 -6.30
CA LEU A 332 4.23 4.72 -5.86
C LEU A 332 5.23 4.88 -7.01
N LEU A 333 4.95 4.32 -8.18
CA LEU A 333 5.78 4.50 -9.37
C LEU A 333 5.80 5.96 -9.83
N TYR A 334 4.66 6.65 -9.80
CA TYR A 334 4.60 8.06 -10.11
C TYR A 334 5.42 8.88 -9.12
N GLN A 335 5.28 8.64 -7.83
CA GLN A 335 6.06 9.31 -6.77
C GLN A 335 7.56 9.01 -6.85
N ALA A 336 7.95 7.79 -7.22
CA ALA A 336 9.35 7.42 -7.40
C ALA A 336 10.00 8.12 -8.60
N HIS A 337 9.22 8.51 -9.61
CA HIS A 337 9.71 9.08 -10.87
C HIS A 337 9.44 10.58 -11.03
N HIS A 338 8.72 11.22 -10.10
CA HIS A 338 8.40 12.64 -10.18
C HIS A 338 8.78 13.35 -8.89
N ASP A 339 9.24 14.58 -9.03
CA ASP A 339 9.51 15.47 -7.90
C ASP A 339 8.19 15.87 -7.22
N HIS A 340 8.14 15.78 -5.89
CA HIS A 340 6.90 15.97 -5.13
C HIS A 340 6.45 17.44 -5.09
N LEU A 341 7.39 18.40 -5.22
CA LEU A 341 7.10 19.83 -5.18
C LEU A 341 6.62 20.35 -6.53
N THR A 342 7.35 20.04 -7.60
CA THR A 342 7.15 20.59 -8.93
C THR A 342 6.35 19.71 -9.86
N LEU A 343 6.15 18.43 -9.50
CA LEU A 343 5.52 17.40 -10.32
C LEU A 343 6.21 17.16 -11.67
N LEU A 344 7.40 17.66 -11.85
CA LEU A 344 8.25 17.32 -12.99
C LEU A 344 8.85 15.92 -12.82
N PRO A 345 9.22 15.24 -13.90
CA PRO A 345 10.10 14.09 -13.84
C PRO A 345 11.33 14.37 -12.96
N ASN A 346 11.74 13.40 -12.17
CA ASN A 346 12.94 13.50 -11.34
C ASN A 346 14.14 12.79 -11.98
N ARG A 347 15.29 12.81 -11.32
CA ARG A 347 16.52 12.13 -11.75
C ARG A 347 16.33 10.64 -12.03
N GLU A 348 15.53 9.94 -11.21
CA GLU A 348 15.27 8.50 -11.39
C GLU A 348 14.44 8.23 -12.66
N TYR A 349 13.49 9.12 -12.99
CA TYR A 349 12.79 9.07 -14.27
C TYR A 349 13.75 9.22 -15.44
N LEU A 350 14.65 10.20 -15.38
CA LEU A 350 15.67 10.43 -16.42
C LEU A 350 16.52 9.17 -16.61
N ARG A 351 17.07 8.60 -15.53
CA ARG A 351 17.88 7.38 -15.59
C ARG A 351 17.13 6.19 -16.18
N ALA A 352 15.87 6.01 -15.81
CA ALA A 352 15.06 4.90 -16.30
C ALA A 352 14.70 5.02 -17.80
N HIS A 353 14.61 6.25 -18.32
CA HIS A 353 14.14 6.52 -19.68
C HIS A 353 15.21 6.99 -20.65
N ILE A 354 16.41 7.32 -20.17
CA ILE A 354 17.49 7.86 -20.99
C ILE A 354 17.95 6.93 -22.12
N THR A 355 17.72 5.62 -21.99
CA THR A 355 18.03 4.63 -23.03
C THR A 355 17.32 4.92 -24.36
N LYS A 356 16.17 5.61 -24.34
CA LYS A 356 15.48 6.05 -25.55
C LYS A 356 16.26 7.14 -26.29
N TRP A 357 17.06 7.92 -25.59
CA TRP A 357 17.86 9.03 -26.09
C TRP A 357 19.29 8.60 -26.45
N LEU A 358 19.82 7.56 -25.77
CA LEU A 358 21.19 7.09 -25.92
C LEU A 358 21.39 5.92 -26.90
N ASN A 359 20.29 5.40 -27.53
CA ASN A 359 20.43 4.29 -28.48
C ASN A 359 21.22 4.75 -29.72
N GLU A 360 22.09 3.87 -30.23
CA GLU A 360 22.96 4.15 -31.40
C GLU A 360 22.20 4.55 -32.68
N THR A 361 20.89 4.30 -32.72
CA THR A 361 19.97 4.70 -33.79
C THR A 361 19.21 5.99 -33.49
N SER A 362 19.44 6.59 -32.33
CA SER A 362 18.77 7.84 -31.92
C SER A 362 19.44 9.05 -32.53
N ASP A 363 18.63 10.04 -32.91
CA ASP A 363 19.12 11.30 -33.38
C ASP A 363 19.97 11.99 -32.28
N PRO A 364 21.02 12.75 -32.67
CA PRO A 364 21.81 13.52 -31.72
C PRO A 364 20.96 14.54 -30.97
N PHE A 365 21.24 14.73 -29.67
CA PHE A 365 20.47 15.63 -28.80
C PHE A 365 21.37 16.54 -27.94
N ALA A 366 20.79 17.63 -27.46
CA ALA A 366 21.42 18.52 -26.47
C ALA A 366 20.85 18.28 -25.08
N LEU A 367 21.70 18.25 -24.06
CA LEU A 367 21.38 18.27 -22.65
C LEU A 367 21.72 19.64 -22.10
N MET A 368 20.76 20.38 -21.58
CA MET A 368 20.93 21.66 -20.92
C MET A 368 20.76 21.48 -19.40
N PHE A 369 21.80 21.82 -18.65
CA PHE A 369 21.78 21.87 -17.19
C PHE A 369 21.53 23.31 -16.76
N ILE A 370 20.47 23.54 -16.01
CA ILE A 370 19.93 24.85 -15.66
C ILE A 370 20.03 25.03 -14.16
N ASP A 371 20.60 26.12 -13.70
CA ASP A 371 20.68 26.49 -12.29
C ASP A 371 20.13 27.91 -12.11
N ILE A 372 19.38 28.14 -11.05
CA ILE A 372 18.77 29.43 -10.76
C ILE A 372 19.74 30.28 -9.91
N ASP A 373 20.20 31.38 -10.46
CA ASP A 373 21.16 32.23 -9.80
C ASP A 373 20.61 32.82 -8.50
N ASN A 374 21.44 32.80 -7.44
CA ASN A 374 21.12 33.35 -6.12
C ASN A 374 19.85 32.82 -5.46
N PHE A 375 19.33 31.61 -5.83
CA PHE A 375 18.14 31.03 -5.24
C PHE A 375 18.25 30.87 -3.72
N LYS A 376 19.46 30.57 -3.21
CA LYS A 376 19.71 30.52 -1.77
C LYS A 376 19.38 31.84 -1.06
N SER A 377 19.71 32.99 -1.66
CA SER A 377 19.39 34.31 -1.11
C SER A 377 17.87 34.53 -1.01
N VAL A 378 17.10 33.99 -1.97
CA VAL A 378 15.63 34.02 -1.90
C VAL A 378 15.13 33.28 -0.69
N ASN A 379 15.65 32.08 -0.44
CA ASN A 379 15.29 31.26 0.74
C ASN A 379 15.72 31.95 2.05
N ASP A 380 16.92 32.50 2.10
CA ASP A 380 17.47 33.16 3.28
C ASP A 380 16.69 34.44 3.64
N THR A 381 16.15 35.16 2.63
CA THR A 381 15.42 36.42 2.81
C THR A 381 13.91 36.21 3.07
N HIS A 382 13.27 35.28 2.34
CA HIS A 382 11.81 35.13 2.33
C HIS A 382 11.32 33.81 2.91
N GLY A 383 12.25 32.91 3.29
CA GLY A 383 11.91 31.59 3.83
C GLY A 383 11.69 30.52 2.77
N HIS A 384 11.78 29.25 3.22
CA HIS A 384 11.70 28.08 2.32
C HIS A 384 10.33 27.92 1.65
N GLU A 385 9.23 28.26 2.31
CA GLU A 385 7.90 28.17 1.73
C GLU A 385 7.73 29.09 0.51
N PHE A 386 8.36 30.26 0.58
CA PHE A 386 8.39 31.19 -0.54
C PHE A 386 9.24 30.65 -1.68
N GLY A 387 10.42 30.11 -1.39
CA GLY A 387 11.28 29.46 -2.38
C GLY A 387 10.61 28.28 -3.08
N ASP A 388 9.84 27.49 -2.34
CA ASP A 388 9.06 26.37 -2.89
C ASP A 388 8.03 26.86 -3.93
N GLU A 389 7.36 28.00 -3.67
CA GLU A 389 6.40 28.57 -4.62
C GLU A 389 7.09 29.12 -5.87
N VAL A 390 8.28 29.71 -5.70
CA VAL A 390 9.15 30.12 -6.80
C VAL A 390 9.51 28.92 -7.68
N LEU A 391 9.95 27.81 -7.09
CA LEU A 391 10.32 26.60 -7.83
C LEU A 391 9.14 26.00 -8.60
N LYS A 392 7.93 26.07 -8.05
CA LYS A 392 6.72 25.65 -8.76
C LYS A 392 6.46 26.52 -9.99
N GLN A 393 6.63 27.84 -9.88
CA GLN A 393 6.47 28.74 -11.02
C GLN A 393 7.54 28.52 -12.09
N ILE A 394 8.80 28.32 -11.69
CA ILE A 394 9.89 27.96 -12.62
C ILE A 394 9.56 26.67 -13.35
N ALA A 395 9.11 25.64 -12.63
CA ALA A 395 8.71 24.38 -13.22
C ALA A 395 7.55 24.50 -14.22
N LEU A 396 6.57 25.35 -13.92
CA LEU A 396 5.45 25.66 -14.82
C LEU A 396 5.96 26.37 -16.09
N ARG A 397 6.87 27.34 -15.95
CA ARG A 397 7.52 28.00 -17.11
C ARG A 397 8.30 27.02 -17.94
N LEU A 398 9.16 26.22 -17.33
CA LEU A 398 9.90 25.19 -18.05
C LEU A 398 8.95 24.25 -18.78
N LYS A 399 7.85 23.82 -18.15
CA LYS A 399 6.86 22.95 -18.77
C LYS A 399 6.17 23.61 -19.97
N SER A 400 5.89 24.91 -19.91
CA SER A 400 5.32 25.66 -21.05
C SER A 400 6.35 25.95 -22.16
N PHE A 401 7.64 26.01 -21.83
CA PHE A 401 8.73 26.05 -22.79
C PHE A 401 8.98 24.68 -23.47
N GLY A 402 8.48 23.60 -22.84
CA GLY A 402 8.54 22.24 -23.35
C GLY A 402 7.68 22.02 -24.61
N SER A 403 8.06 21.05 -25.43
CA SER A 403 7.27 20.49 -26.53
C SER A 403 7.31 18.95 -26.41
N GLU A 404 6.59 18.22 -27.28
CA GLU A 404 6.59 16.73 -27.25
C GLU A 404 8.00 16.14 -27.44
N ASP A 405 8.90 16.87 -28.08
CA ASP A 405 10.30 16.48 -28.34
C ASP A 405 11.29 16.92 -27.24
N ARG A 406 10.80 17.41 -26.11
CA ARG A 406 11.62 17.92 -25.01
C ARG A 406 11.29 17.19 -23.71
N LEU A 407 12.31 16.81 -22.97
CA LEU A 407 12.15 16.23 -21.62
C LEU A 407 12.70 17.21 -20.59
N ILE A 408 11.84 17.61 -19.67
CA ILE A 408 12.20 18.48 -18.56
C ILE A 408 12.23 17.65 -17.29
N VAL A 409 13.29 17.80 -16.52
CA VAL A 409 13.56 17.05 -15.29
C VAL A 409 14.00 18.03 -14.21
N ARG A 410 13.57 17.82 -12.99
CA ARG A 410 14.17 18.47 -11.83
C ARG A 410 15.22 17.54 -11.25
N GLU A 411 16.49 17.99 -11.25
CA GLU A 411 17.62 17.20 -10.77
C GLU A 411 17.73 17.25 -9.25
N ALA A 412 17.82 18.44 -8.67
CA ALA A 412 17.86 18.68 -7.24
C ALA A 412 17.61 20.17 -6.94
N SER A 413 17.20 20.54 -5.73
CA SER A 413 17.06 21.92 -5.26
C SER A 413 16.53 22.89 -6.35
N ASP A 414 17.37 23.79 -6.86
CA ASP A 414 17.14 24.78 -7.90
C ASP A 414 17.71 24.39 -9.27
N GLU A 415 18.08 23.11 -9.44
CA GLU A 415 18.70 22.58 -10.66
C GLU A 415 17.67 21.83 -11.51
N PHE A 416 17.65 22.12 -12.79
CA PHE A 416 16.77 21.49 -13.78
C PHE A 416 17.59 21.02 -14.98
N ILE A 417 17.06 20.00 -15.66
CA ILE A 417 17.64 19.46 -16.89
C ILE A 417 16.59 19.54 -17.99
N LEU A 418 17.02 20.00 -19.16
CA LEU A 418 16.23 19.99 -20.38
C LEU A 418 16.97 19.20 -21.44
N LEU A 419 16.34 18.13 -21.95
CA LEU A 419 16.80 17.39 -23.13
C LEU A 419 16.02 17.85 -24.36
N VAL A 420 16.73 18.06 -25.46
CA VAL A 420 16.16 18.55 -26.73
C VAL A 420 16.74 17.77 -27.90
N ASN A 421 15.91 17.22 -28.78
CA ASN A 421 16.33 16.52 -30.00
C ASN A 421 16.86 17.50 -31.04
N GLN A 422 18.00 18.15 -30.72
CA GLN A 422 18.66 19.11 -31.59
C GLN A 422 20.13 19.24 -31.21
N THR A 423 21.03 19.36 -32.22
CA THR A 423 22.47 19.57 -32.02
C THR A 423 23.07 20.61 -32.92
N ASP A 424 22.30 21.22 -33.83
CA ASP A 424 22.80 22.35 -34.60
C ASP A 424 23.20 23.48 -33.64
N ASP A 425 24.47 23.91 -33.72
CA ASP A 425 25.05 24.87 -32.79
C ASP A 425 24.29 26.21 -32.78
N SER A 426 23.82 26.67 -33.92
CA SER A 426 23.05 27.91 -34.04
C SER A 426 21.67 27.79 -33.37
N VAL A 427 21.00 26.67 -33.56
CA VAL A 427 19.68 26.40 -32.98
C VAL A 427 19.76 26.17 -31.48
N VAL A 428 20.77 25.43 -31.02
CA VAL A 428 20.99 25.18 -29.58
C VAL A 428 21.35 26.49 -28.85
N ARG A 429 22.15 27.36 -29.45
CA ARG A 429 22.46 28.68 -28.88
C ARG A 429 21.24 29.58 -28.80
N ALA A 430 20.44 29.63 -29.85
CA ALA A 430 19.19 30.39 -29.86
C ALA A 430 18.27 29.88 -28.77
N LEU A 431 18.10 28.55 -28.65
CA LEU A 431 17.23 27.90 -27.69
C LEU A 431 17.69 28.14 -26.24
N ALA A 432 19.00 28.10 -25.98
CA ALA A 432 19.55 28.41 -24.67
C ALA A 432 19.37 29.90 -24.30
N SER A 433 19.53 30.80 -25.27
CA SER A 433 19.28 32.25 -25.10
C SER A 433 17.79 32.52 -24.82
N ASP A 434 16.90 31.93 -25.61
CA ASP A 434 15.46 32.07 -25.44
C ASP A 434 14.99 31.50 -24.06
N LEU A 435 15.57 30.38 -23.64
CA LEU A 435 15.31 29.79 -22.34
C LEU A 435 15.67 30.72 -21.19
N ILE A 436 16.88 31.32 -21.23
CA ILE A 436 17.34 32.27 -20.23
C ILE A 436 16.43 33.49 -20.20
N HIS A 437 16.13 34.04 -21.37
CA HIS A 437 15.23 35.20 -21.46
C HIS A 437 13.87 34.90 -20.87
N TYR A 438 13.29 33.74 -21.18
CA TYR A 438 12.00 33.32 -20.68
C TYR A 438 11.99 33.04 -19.15
N LEU A 439 13.09 32.52 -18.62
CA LEU A 439 13.24 32.33 -17.18
C LEU A 439 13.51 33.63 -16.43
N SER A 440 14.08 34.67 -17.13
CA SER A 440 14.33 35.96 -16.52
C SER A 440 13.12 36.89 -16.47
N GLU A 441 11.99 36.51 -17.07
CA GLU A 441 10.75 37.28 -16.91
C GLU A 441 10.31 37.35 -15.43
N PRO A 442 9.65 38.44 -15.01
CA PRO A 442 9.25 38.61 -13.62
C PRO A 442 8.41 37.44 -13.07
N TYR A 443 8.68 37.03 -11.84
CA TYR A 443 7.89 36.07 -11.08
C TYR A 443 7.01 36.82 -10.10
N VAL A 444 5.77 36.33 -9.89
CA VAL A 444 4.81 36.91 -8.94
C VAL A 444 4.49 35.86 -7.89
N VAL A 445 4.94 36.08 -6.66
CA VAL A 445 4.65 35.20 -5.51
C VAL A 445 4.11 36.05 -4.37
N HIS A 446 2.94 35.72 -3.83
CA HIS A 446 2.28 36.46 -2.74
C HIS A 446 2.23 37.97 -2.98
N GLU A 447 1.84 38.42 -4.20
CA GLU A 447 1.75 39.83 -4.62
C GLU A 447 3.10 40.55 -4.77
N ASN A 448 4.23 39.92 -4.45
CA ASN A 448 5.55 40.46 -4.70
C ASN A 448 6.08 40.06 -6.08
N GLN A 449 6.60 41.03 -6.80
CA GLN A 449 7.22 40.79 -8.10
C GLN A 449 8.74 40.87 -7.94
N PHE A 450 9.47 39.88 -8.49
CA PHE A 450 10.90 39.81 -8.43
C PHE A 450 11.47 39.17 -9.69
N LEU A 451 12.72 39.42 -9.94
CA LEU A 451 13.48 38.93 -11.08
C LEU A 451 14.47 37.87 -10.60
N LEU A 452 14.56 36.78 -11.34
CA LEU A 452 15.58 35.77 -11.17
C LEU A 452 16.32 35.60 -12.48
N SER A 453 17.62 35.35 -12.41
CA SER A 453 18.40 34.93 -13.56
C SER A 453 18.72 33.44 -13.48
N SER A 454 19.15 32.86 -14.57
CA SER A 454 19.57 31.47 -14.64
C SER A 454 20.85 31.29 -15.42
N SER A 455 21.66 30.36 -15.00
CA SER A 455 22.88 29.93 -15.68
C SER A 455 22.66 28.58 -16.33
N VAL A 456 22.97 28.44 -17.61
CA VAL A 456 22.70 27.25 -18.41
C VAL A 456 23.98 26.66 -18.97
N GLY A 457 24.26 25.41 -18.69
CA GLY A 457 25.33 24.63 -19.30
C GLY A 457 24.80 23.64 -20.31
N VAL A 458 25.41 23.58 -21.48
CA VAL A 458 24.97 22.76 -22.61
C VAL A 458 25.99 21.70 -22.95
N ALA A 459 25.56 20.44 -23.02
CA ALA A 459 26.35 19.32 -23.54
C ALA A 459 25.63 18.64 -24.72
N LEU A 460 26.37 18.29 -25.75
CA LEU A 460 25.84 17.65 -26.98
C LEU A 460 26.18 16.18 -27.01
N TYR A 461 25.18 15.33 -27.25
CA TYR A 461 25.39 13.92 -27.52
C TYR A 461 25.60 13.68 -29.02
N PRO A 462 26.55 12.84 -29.42
CA PRO A 462 27.53 12.10 -28.60
C PRO A 462 28.88 12.82 -28.37
N SER A 463 29.06 14.05 -28.87
CA SER A 463 30.35 14.75 -28.92
C SER A 463 30.93 15.07 -27.53
N HIS A 464 30.06 15.41 -26.56
CA HIS A 464 30.49 15.85 -25.22
C HIS A 464 30.31 14.74 -24.17
N GLY A 465 29.78 13.55 -24.57
CA GLY A 465 29.65 12.38 -23.72
C GLY A 465 28.81 11.28 -24.38
N LYS A 466 29.15 10.00 -24.10
CA LYS A 466 28.44 8.83 -24.61
C LYS A 466 27.54 8.17 -23.56
N SER A 467 27.51 8.70 -22.36
CA SER A 467 26.65 8.25 -21.26
C SER A 467 25.98 9.43 -20.59
N LEU A 468 24.86 9.19 -19.89
CA LEU A 468 24.16 10.22 -19.13
C LEU A 468 25.10 10.93 -18.14
N ASP A 469 25.87 10.15 -17.37
CA ASP A 469 26.79 10.72 -16.36
C ASP A 469 27.91 11.57 -16.98
N ALA A 470 28.37 11.20 -18.20
CA ALA A 470 29.34 12.01 -18.92
C ALA A 470 28.72 13.31 -19.42
N LEU A 471 27.51 13.27 -19.98
CA LEU A 471 26.79 14.46 -20.47
C LEU A 471 26.44 15.42 -19.33
N LEU A 472 25.92 14.88 -18.22
CA LEU A 472 25.60 15.67 -17.02
C LEU A 472 26.86 16.38 -16.49
N ARG A 473 27.99 15.69 -16.39
CA ARG A 473 29.27 16.30 -15.96
C ARG A 473 29.74 17.38 -16.92
N SER A 474 29.63 17.16 -18.23
CA SER A 474 30.03 18.16 -19.23
C SER A 474 29.13 19.38 -19.18
N ALA A 475 27.81 19.19 -19.03
CA ALA A 475 26.87 20.30 -18.92
C ALA A 475 27.04 21.07 -17.60
N ASP A 476 27.29 20.39 -16.48
CA ASP A 476 27.60 21.03 -15.19
C ASP A 476 28.86 21.89 -15.24
N ILE A 477 29.94 21.39 -15.86
CA ILE A 477 31.16 22.20 -16.08
C ILE A 477 30.86 23.44 -16.91
N ALA A 478 30.05 23.32 -17.96
CA ALA A 478 29.67 24.46 -18.78
C ALA A 478 28.78 25.45 -18.01
N MET A 479 27.82 24.93 -17.21
CA MET A 479 26.96 25.74 -16.35
C MET A 479 27.77 26.53 -15.32
N TYR A 480 28.76 25.88 -14.69
CA TYR A 480 29.66 26.55 -13.77
C TYR A 480 30.45 27.71 -14.44
N GLN A 481 30.81 27.58 -15.73
CA GLN A 481 31.41 28.68 -16.49
C GLN A 481 30.41 29.81 -16.74
N ALA A 482 29.15 29.47 -17.11
CA ALA A 482 28.09 30.46 -17.30
C ALA A 482 27.75 31.23 -16.00
N LYS A 483 27.87 30.60 -14.82
CA LYS A 483 27.66 31.23 -13.50
C LYS A 483 28.60 32.42 -13.19
N LYS A 484 29.73 32.55 -13.87
CA LYS A 484 30.63 33.68 -13.68
C LYS A 484 30.04 34.99 -14.20
N ASP A 485 29.33 34.88 -15.32
CA ASP A 485 28.72 36.03 -15.98
C ASP A 485 27.28 36.24 -15.53
N ARG A 486 26.65 35.18 -14.92
CA ARG A 486 25.24 35.10 -14.58
C ARG A 486 24.32 35.42 -15.75
N ASN A 487 23.07 34.99 -15.69
CA ASN A 487 22.11 35.21 -16.78
C ASN A 487 22.69 34.85 -18.15
N ALA A 488 23.42 33.75 -18.23
CA ALA A 488 24.22 33.37 -19.38
C ALA A 488 24.15 31.87 -19.65
N TYR A 489 24.52 31.47 -20.86
CA TYR A 489 24.71 30.04 -21.16
C TYR A 489 26.15 29.79 -21.63
N SER A 490 26.60 28.57 -21.46
CA SER A 490 27.88 28.12 -22.01
C SER A 490 27.72 26.73 -22.62
N ILE A 491 28.30 26.51 -23.77
CA ILE A 491 28.37 25.19 -24.40
C ILE A 491 29.69 24.55 -23.97
N PHE A 492 29.65 23.31 -23.52
CA PHE A 492 30.83 22.59 -23.07
C PHE A 492 31.93 22.57 -24.15
N ASP A 493 33.15 22.81 -23.71
CA ASP A 493 34.37 22.65 -24.48
C ASP A 493 35.37 21.86 -23.64
N GLN A 494 36.21 21.07 -24.31
CA GLN A 494 37.19 20.21 -23.66
C GLN A 494 38.23 21.03 -22.85
N GLN A 495 38.49 22.26 -23.25
CA GLN A 495 39.34 23.18 -22.47
C GLN A 495 38.72 23.56 -21.12
N MET A 496 37.40 23.68 -21.05
CA MET A 496 36.69 23.93 -19.78
C MET A 496 36.90 22.80 -18.76
N GLN A 497 36.87 21.55 -19.21
CA GLN A 497 37.17 20.43 -18.35
C GLN A 497 38.62 20.47 -17.82
N ALA A 498 39.57 20.79 -18.69
CA ALA A 498 40.96 20.88 -18.26
C ALA A 498 41.15 22.00 -17.22
N LYS A 499 40.55 23.18 -17.45
CA LYS A 499 40.56 24.32 -16.49
C LYS A 499 39.89 23.96 -15.16
N HIS A 500 38.76 23.26 -15.20
CA HIS A 500 38.03 22.84 -14.00
C HIS A 500 38.87 21.86 -13.15
N LEU A 501 39.47 20.85 -13.80
CA LEU A 501 40.34 19.88 -13.11
C LEU A 501 41.57 20.57 -12.53
N HIS A 502 42.17 21.51 -13.27
CA HIS A 502 43.30 22.31 -12.78
C HIS A 502 42.93 23.12 -11.54
N LYS A 503 41.77 23.79 -11.57
CA LYS A 503 41.27 24.56 -10.42
C LYS A 503 41.04 23.68 -9.19
N MET A 504 40.45 22.50 -9.36
CA MET A 504 40.28 21.53 -8.27
C MET A 504 41.63 21.07 -7.69
N LYS A 505 42.61 20.85 -8.57
CA LYS A 505 43.94 20.46 -8.15
C LYS A 505 44.62 21.58 -7.34
N ILE A 506 44.51 22.85 -7.81
CA ILE A 506 44.97 24.03 -7.06
C ILE A 506 44.33 24.10 -5.69
N GLU A 507 43.00 23.93 -5.58
CA GLU A 507 42.29 23.98 -4.28
C GLU A 507 42.82 22.93 -3.30
N GLN A 508 42.93 21.67 -3.76
CA GLN A 508 43.41 20.59 -2.93
C GLN A 508 44.84 20.85 -2.43
N ARG A 509 45.74 21.28 -3.32
CA ARG A 509 47.16 21.56 -3.01
C ARG A 509 47.32 22.80 -2.14
N LEU A 510 46.53 23.84 -2.37
CA LEU A 510 46.56 25.07 -1.59
C LEU A 510 46.13 24.82 -0.12
N ARG A 511 45.13 23.99 0.11
CA ARG A 511 44.72 23.58 1.45
C ARG A 511 45.90 22.97 2.22
N LEU A 512 46.61 22.04 1.60
CA LEU A 512 47.79 21.43 2.18
C LEU A 512 48.94 22.44 2.37
N ALA A 513 49.14 23.38 1.44
CA ALA A 513 50.17 24.40 1.54
C ALA A 513 49.91 25.39 2.70
N ILE A 514 48.65 25.74 2.96
CA ILE A 514 48.25 26.55 4.12
C ILE A 514 48.53 25.79 5.41
N GLU A 515 48.13 24.53 5.52
CA GLU A 515 48.32 23.69 6.70
C GLU A 515 49.85 23.47 7.00
N ARG A 516 50.64 23.29 5.97
CA ARG A 516 52.11 23.09 6.10
C ARG A 516 52.88 24.42 6.17
N GLN A 517 52.20 25.57 6.08
CA GLN A 517 52.78 26.90 6.03
C GLN A 517 53.85 27.09 4.96
N SER A 518 53.71 26.40 3.80
CA SER A 518 54.73 26.37 2.74
C SER A 518 54.66 27.56 1.76
N LEU A 519 53.64 28.43 1.88
CA LEU A 519 53.62 29.69 1.17
C LEU A 519 54.67 30.66 1.77
N PHE A 520 55.23 31.51 0.94
CA PHE A 520 56.24 32.48 1.36
C PHE A 520 55.91 33.86 0.84
N LEU A 521 56.55 34.88 1.45
CA LEU A 521 56.39 36.28 1.07
C LEU A 521 57.60 36.78 0.30
N VAL A 522 57.34 37.67 -0.65
CA VAL A 522 58.30 38.52 -1.26
C VAL A 522 57.86 40.01 -1.11
N TYR A 523 58.77 40.93 -1.15
CA TYR A 523 58.51 42.29 -0.74
C TYR A 523 58.87 43.21 -1.89
N GLN A 524 57.97 44.13 -2.31
CA GLN A 524 58.24 45.10 -3.34
C GLN A 524 58.45 46.50 -2.70
N PRO A 525 59.62 47.13 -2.93
CA PRO A 525 59.89 48.44 -2.37
C PRO A 525 59.01 49.54 -2.93
N GLN A 526 58.55 50.41 -2.04
CA GLN A 526 57.79 51.64 -2.29
C GLN A 526 58.74 52.86 -2.01
N LEU A 527 59.02 53.67 -2.97
CA LEU A 527 59.97 54.76 -2.82
C LEU A 527 59.31 56.14 -2.89
N ASN A 528 59.82 57.09 -2.10
CA ASN A 528 59.38 58.49 -2.14
C ASN A 528 59.95 59.20 -3.35
N ARG A 529 59.57 60.47 -3.54
CA ARG A 529 60.07 61.31 -4.62
C ARG A 529 61.62 61.56 -4.61
N ALA A 530 62.24 61.45 -3.44
CA ALA A 530 63.67 61.52 -3.29
C ALA A 530 64.41 60.22 -3.62
N GLY A 531 63.67 59.16 -3.94
CA GLY A 531 64.20 57.82 -4.17
C GLY A 531 64.56 57.04 -2.90
N GLU A 532 64.06 57.46 -1.72
CA GLU A 532 64.28 56.78 -0.45
C GLU A 532 63.16 55.75 -0.24
N ILE A 533 63.49 54.62 0.37
CA ILE A 533 62.50 53.60 0.68
C ILE A 533 61.54 54.11 1.76
N TYR A 534 60.25 54.13 1.44
CA TYR A 534 59.19 54.54 2.33
C TYR A 534 58.53 53.30 2.98
N GLY A 535 58.27 52.32 2.16
CA GLY A 535 57.57 51.10 2.58
C GLY A 535 57.88 49.93 1.66
N VAL A 536 57.22 48.82 2.00
CA VAL A 536 57.25 47.58 1.20
C VAL A 536 55.88 46.99 1.15
N GLU A 537 55.47 46.42 0.03
CA GLU A 537 54.29 45.64 -0.11
C GLU A 537 54.61 44.13 0.05
N ALA A 538 53.89 43.41 0.96
CA ALA A 538 54.05 42.00 1.18
C ALA A 538 53.19 41.20 0.17
N LEU A 539 53.85 40.47 -0.70
CA LEU A 539 53.24 39.74 -1.79
C LEU A 539 53.44 38.23 -1.60
N VAL A 540 52.31 37.49 -1.44
CA VAL A 540 52.36 36.05 -1.29
C VAL A 540 52.79 35.34 -2.55
N ARG A 541 53.59 34.29 -2.41
CA ARG A 541 54.06 33.42 -3.48
C ARG A 541 53.88 31.95 -3.05
N TRP A 542 53.63 31.13 -4.03
CA TRP A 542 53.43 29.72 -3.80
C TRP A 542 54.23 28.87 -4.78
N GLN A 543 55.09 28.01 -4.20
CA GLN A 543 55.84 27.01 -4.92
C GLN A 543 55.33 25.63 -4.43
N ASP A 544 54.67 24.89 -5.32
CA ASP A 544 54.14 23.57 -5.02
C ASP A 544 55.03 22.47 -5.61
N GLU A 545 55.09 21.32 -4.97
CA GLU A 545 55.92 20.20 -5.41
C GLU A 545 55.43 19.57 -6.73
N GLU A 546 54.13 19.61 -7.00
CA GLU A 546 53.54 19.02 -8.21
C GLU A 546 53.16 20.04 -9.27
N LEU A 547 52.67 21.21 -8.83
CA LEU A 547 52.22 22.28 -9.74
C LEU A 547 53.34 23.22 -10.16
N GLY A 548 54.51 23.17 -9.47
CA GLY A 548 55.57 24.14 -9.67
C GLY A 548 55.21 25.48 -9.06
N PHE A 549 55.65 26.55 -9.72
CA PHE A 549 55.26 27.90 -9.33
C PHE A 549 53.83 28.20 -9.76
N VAL A 550 52.97 28.47 -8.77
CA VAL A 550 51.58 28.85 -9.00
C VAL A 550 51.46 30.36 -8.76
N PRO A 551 51.09 31.14 -9.76
CA PRO A 551 51.04 32.60 -9.60
C PRO A 551 49.78 33.02 -8.78
N PRO A 552 49.84 34.19 -8.09
CA PRO A 552 48.71 34.65 -7.24
C PRO A 552 47.39 34.80 -7.97
N ASN A 553 47.37 35.23 -9.22
CA ASN A 553 46.16 35.34 -10.03
C ASN A 553 45.48 34.01 -10.35
N GLU A 554 46.10 32.85 -10.10
CA GLU A 554 45.51 31.54 -10.21
C GLU A 554 44.98 31.02 -8.86
N PHE A 555 45.76 31.13 -7.76
CA PHE A 555 45.37 30.50 -6.51
C PHE A 555 44.52 31.41 -5.60
N ILE A 556 44.67 32.76 -5.68
CA ILE A 556 43.83 33.66 -4.85
C ILE A 556 42.36 33.54 -5.21
N PRO A 557 41.91 33.58 -6.49
CA PRO A 557 40.50 33.34 -6.83
C PRO A 557 39.99 31.96 -6.42
N VAL A 558 40.86 30.94 -6.38
CA VAL A 558 40.53 29.62 -5.87
C VAL A 558 40.32 29.69 -4.35
N ALA A 559 41.23 30.36 -3.62
CA ALA A 559 41.09 30.54 -2.17
C ALA A 559 39.78 31.26 -1.80
N GLU A 560 39.43 32.30 -2.58
CA GLU A 560 38.18 33.05 -2.40
C GLU A 560 36.94 32.17 -2.64
N SER A 561 36.92 31.45 -3.77
CA SER A 561 35.75 30.61 -4.10
C SER A 561 35.60 29.36 -3.20
N SER A 562 36.68 28.85 -2.64
CA SER A 562 36.70 27.66 -1.78
C SER A 562 36.62 27.91 -0.26
N GLY A 563 36.56 29.22 0.15
CA GLY A 563 36.54 29.57 1.57
C GLY A 563 37.90 29.45 2.29
N LEU A 564 38.98 29.20 1.56
CA LEU A 564 40.34 29.12 2.12
C LEU A 564 40.96 30.52 2.38
N MET A 565 40.34 31.59 1.87
CA MET A 565 40.92 32.94 1.90
C MET A 565 41.17 33.47 3.32
N VAL A 566 40.28 33.17 4.26
CA VAL A 566 40.47 33.62 5.65
C VAL A 566 41.74 33.01 6.25
N ARG A 567 41.91 31.70 6.14
CA ARG A 567 43.11 30.99 6.67
C ARG A 567 44.40 31.39 5.92
N LEU A 568 44.30 31.59 4.61
CA LEU A 568 45.41 32.07 3.80
C LEU A 568 45.83 33.46 4.25
N GLY A 569 44.89 34.35 4.46
CA GLY A 569 45.16 35.72 4.88
C GLY A 569 45.74 35.81 6.29
N GLU A 570 45.25 35.00 7.24
CA GLU A 570 45.86 34.89 8.58
C GLU A 570 47.34 34.50 8.47
N LEU A 571 47.67 33.51 7.64
CA LEU A 571 49.05 33.08 7.39
C LEU A 571 49.91 34.22 6.80
N ILE A 572 49.37 34.98 5.82
CA ILE A 572 50.06 36.11 5.20
C ILE A 572 50.35 37.19 6.25
N ILE A 573 49.33 37.58 7.05
CA ILE A 573 49.45 38.61 8.07
C ILE A 573 50.47 38.18 9.14
N GLU A 574 50.40 36.94 9.63
CA GLU A 574 51.34 36.45 10.66
C GLU A 574 52.80 36.46 10.12
N LYS A 575 53.04 35.97 8.90
CA LYS A 575 54.37 36.00 8.28
C LYS A 575 54.84 37.45 8.07
N SER A 576 53.96 38.36 7.66
CA SER A 576 54.28 39.79 7.49
C SER A 576 54.71 40.42 8.80
N PHE A 577 54.05 40.14 9.91
CA PHE A 577 54.42 40.65 11.22
C PHE A 577 55.75 40.08 11.74
N VAL A 578 56.03 38.81 11.50
CA VAL A 578 57.33 38.18 11.81
C VAL A 578 58.43 38.85 11.06
N ASP A 579 58.28 39.06 9.74
CA ASP A 579 59.29 39.65 8.91
C ASP A 579 59.41 41.17 9.14
N MET A 580 58.31 41.87 9.49
CA MET A 580 58.36 43.27 9.95
C MET A 580 59.15 43.43 11.24
N ALA A 581 58.97 42.58 12.22
CA ALA A 581 59.76 42.61 13.44
C ALA A 581 61.27 42.39 13.18
N ARG A 582 61.60 41.45 12.27
CA ARG A 582 62.96 41.15 11.86
C ARG A 582 63.57 42.36 11.07
N LEU A 583 62.80 42.98 10.20
CA LEU A 583 63.25 44.17 9.42
C LEU A 583 63.54 45.34 10.33
N THR A 584 62.70 45.62 11.29
CA THR A 584 62.87 46.68 12.30
C THR A 584 64.16 46.48 13.13
N GLY A 585 64.54 45.24 13.41
CA GLY A 585 65.78 44.93 14.14
C GLY A 585 67.09 45.09 13.28
N ARG A 586 66.99 45.11 11.95
CA ARG A 586 68.13 45.11 11.03
C ARG A 586 68.34 46.47 10.34
N VAL A 587 67.26 47.14 10.00
CA VAL A 587 67.32 48.40 9.23
C VAL A 587 67.01 49.58 10.13
N LYS A 588 67.84 50.60 10.15
CA LYS A 588 67.67 51.80 10.99
C LYS A 588 66.54 52.74 10.53
N GLN A 589 66.14 52.61 9.26
CA GLN A 589 65.12 53.46 8.65
C GLN A 589 63.72 52.93 9.05
N SER A 590 62.77 53.83 9.28
CA SER A 590 61.39 53.49 9.55
C SER A 590 60.70 53.16 8.24
N ILE A 591 60.47 51.87 8.00
CA ILE A 591 59.81 51.30 6.82
C ILE A 591 58.37 50.95 7.16
N GLN A 592 57.41 51.30 6.28
CA GLN A 592 55.98 50.82 6.34
C GLN A 592 55.91 49.47 5.69
N MET A 593 54.93 48.59 6.15
CA MET A 593 54.63 47.35 5.50
C MET A 593 53.15 47.32 5.12
N SER A 594 52.91 47.22 3.82
CA SER A 594 51.56 47.08 3.25
C SER A 594 51.17 45.62 3.11
N ILE A 595 49.96 45.29 3.53
CA ILE A 595 49.40 43.92 3.50
C ILE A 595 48.04 43.98 2.85
N ASN A 596 47.83 43.18 1.81
CA ASN A 596 46.55 43.03 1.14
C ASN A 596 45.54 42.28 1.99
N ILE A 597 44.35 42.85 2.19
CA ILE A 597 43.26 42.26 2.98
C ILE A 597 42.05 41.98 2.06
N SER A 598 41.62 40.74 2.03
CA SER A 598 40.44 40.37 1.25
C SER A 598 39.13 40.78 1.92
N VAL A 599 38.08 41.02 1.12
CA VAL A 599 36.70 41.28 1.62
C VAL A 599 36.26 40.22 2.60
N LYS A 600 36.52 38.94 2.32
CA LYS A 600 36.10 37.79 3.16
C LYS A 600 36.75 37.76 4.54
N GLN A 601 38.00 38.29 4.65
CA GLN A 601 38.64 38.45 5.95
C GLN A 601 38.08 39.65 6.70
N PHE A 602 37.90 40.79 6.00
CA PHE A 602 37.48 42.06 6.58
C PHE A 602 36.09 41.96 7.26
N ILE A 603 35.21 41.08 6.77
CA ILE A 603 33.85 40.84 7.35
C ILE A 603 33.83 39.84 8.47
N GLN A 604 34.92 39.21 8.86
CA GLN A 604 34.93 38.26 9.97
C GLN A 604 34.69 39.00 11.30
N VAL A 605 33.84 38.40 12.15
CA VAL A 605 33.38 38.99 13.41
C VAL A 605 34.56 39.39 14.34
N ASN A 606 35.63 38.58 14.36
CA ASN A 606 36.78 38.78 15.26
C ASN A 606 38.03 39.30 14.53
N PHE A 607 37.89 39.79 13.28
CA PHE A 607 39.04 40.18 12.47
C PHE A 607 39.97 41.17 13.19
N ILE A 608 39.43 42.25 13.81
CA ILE A 608 40.20 43.26 14.47
C ILE A 608 40.91 42.68 15.73
N GLU A 609 40.20 41.90 16.53
CA GLU A 609 40.73 41.29 17.74
C GLU A 609 41.87 40.32 17.41
N ASP A 610 41.69 39.50 16.40
CA ASP A 610 42.73 38.56 15.93
C ASP A 610 43.93 39.26 15.36
N LEU A 611 43.74 40.35 14.58
CA LEU A 611 44.81 41.19 14.04
C LEU A 611 45.62 41.83 15.12
N VAL A 612 44.96 42.42 16.16
CA VAL A 612 45.62 43.05 17.33
C VAL A 612 46.39 42.00 18.10
N ALA A 613 45.79 40.87 18.38
CA ALA A 613 46.47 39.78 19.11
C ALA A 613 47.73 39.26 18.38
N MET A 614 47.70 39.21 17.04
CA MET A 614 48.84 38.80 16.23
C MET A 614 49.94 39.86 16.24
N ILE A 615 49.64 41.17 16.07
CA ILE A 615 50.64 42.24 16.01
C ILE A 615 51.31 42.43 17.37
N ASP A 616 50.55 42.36 18.48
CA ASP A 616 51.06 42.43 19.85
C ASP A 616 52.01 41.28 20.17
N ARG A 617 51.71 40.08 19.72
CA ARG A 617 52.59 38.89 19.86
C ARG A 617 53.95 39.11 19.27
N HIS A 618 54.03 39.79 18.11
CA HIS A 618 55.28 40.05 17.38
C HIS A 618 55.90 41.41 17.74
N LYS A 619 55.27 42.21 18.63
CA LYS A 619 55.74 43.52 19.10
C LYS A 619 56.00 44.50 17.97
N VAL A 620 55.15 44.52 16.96
CA VAL A 620 55.20 45.45 15.84
C VAL A 620 54.35 46.66 16.15
N GLU A 621 54.84 47.87 15.79
CA GLU A 621 54.03 49.06 15.97
C GLU A 621 52.93 49.16 14.93
N HIS A 622 51.66 49.34 15.37
CA HIS A 622 50.49 49.43 14.48
C HIS A 622 50.67 50.49 13.40
N SER A 623 51.28 51.63 13.74
CA SER A 623 51.54 52.74 12.83
C SER A 623 52.46 52.40 11.66
N ARG A 624 53.12 51.25 11.71
CA ARG A 624 54.03 50.79 10.64
C ARG A 624 53.35 49.82 9.67
N ILE A 625 52.08 49.46 9.91
CA ILE A 625 51.31 48.55 9.09
C ILE A 625 50.27 49.34 8.31
N THR A 626 50.26 49.14 7.02
CA THR A 626 49.26 49.66 6.07
C THR A 626 48.43 48.47 5.60
N LEU A 627 47.11 48.53 5.81
CA LEU A 627 46.17 47.51 5.33
C LEU A 627 45.61 47.97 3.99
N GLU A 628 45.89 47.22 2.92
CA GLU A 628 45.45 47.51 1.56
C GLU A 628 44.11 46.85 1.30
N ILE A 629 43.11 47.61 0.87
CA ILE A 629 41.73 47.21 0.66
C ILE A 629 41.30 47.67 -0.73
N THR A 630 40.72 46.74 -1.51
CA THR A 630 40.27 47.09 -2.87
C THR A 630 38.99 47.94 -2.83
N GLU A 631 38.81 48.79 -3.83
CA GLU A 631 37.66 49.68 -4.02
C GLU A 631 36.31 48.91 -3.96
N ASN A 632 36.25 47.69 -4.49
CA ASN A 632 35.04 46.86 -4.59
C ASN A 632 34.42 46.50 -3.23
N LEU A 633 35.21 46.49 -2.15
CA LEU A 633 34.70 46.25 -0.80
C LEU A 633 33.57 47.21 -0.40
N PHE A 634 33.70 48.48 -0.78
CA PHE A 634 32.80 49.54 -0.31
C PHE A 634 31.58 49.76 -1.19
N ILE A 635 31.58 49.16 -2.39
CA ILE A 635 30.42 49.19 -3.28
C ILE A 635 29.27 48.34 -2.70
N GLU A 636 29.60 47.25 -2.00
CA GLU A 636 28.58 46.32 -1.46
C GLU A 636 27.83 46.88 -0.25
N ASP A 637 28.52 47.51 0.74
CA ASP A 637 27.88 48.02 1.97
C ASP A 637 28.79 48.98 2.76
N LEU A 638 28.77 50.25 2.38
CA LEU A 638 29.58 51.28 3.07
C LEU A 638 29.25 51.45 4.57
N GLU A 639 27.98 51.30 4.94
CA GLU A 639 27.53 51.48 6.34
C GLU A 639 28.10 50.40 7.25
N LYS A 640 28.27 49.22 6.74
CA LYS A 640 28.83 48.07 7.48
C LYS A 640 30.34 48.17 7.63
N PHE A 641 31.04 48.65 6.61
CA PHE A 641 32.51 48.65 6.59
C PHE A 641 33.17 49.91 7.19
N ALA A 642 32.53 51.08 7.13
CA ALA A 642 33.05 52.30 7.70
C ALA A 642 33.40 52.19 9.20
N PRO A 643 32.60 51.57 10.09
CA PRO A 643 32.95 51.40 11.49
C PRO A 643 34.22 50.55 11.70
N ILE A 644 34.44 49.52 10.86
CA ILE A 644 35.64 48.66 10.92
C ILE A 644 36.88 49.48 10.57
N CYS A 645 36.83 50.25 9.47
CA CYS A 645 37.92 51.17 9.05
C CYS A 645 38.24 52.19 10.14
N GLN A 646 37.22 52.84 10.71
CA GLN A 646 37.42 53.81 11.83
C GLN A 646 38.08 53.17 13.06
N ARG A 647 37.68 51.93 13.39
CA ARG A 647 38.29 51.21 14.51
C ARG A 647 39.74 50.86 14.26
N LEU A 648 40.07 50.33 13.08
CA LEU A 648 41.47 50.04 12.66
C LEU A 648 42.34 51.30 12.69
N HIS A 649 41.86 52.39 12.11
CA HIS A 649 42.58 53.66 12.13
C HIS A 649 42.76 54.19 13.59
N SER A 650 41.76 54.08 14.47
CA SER A 650 41.87 54.47 15.88
C SER A 650 42.90 53.63 16.65
N LEU A 651 43.17 52.39 16.25
CA LEU A 651 44.22 51.53 16.79
C LEU A 651 45.62 51.86 16.22
N GLY A 652 45.69 52.77 15.27
CA GLY A 652 46.95 53.26 14.70
C GLY A 652 47.38 52.59 13.38
N PHE A 653 46.57 51.65 12.83
CA PHE A 653 46.83 51.11 11.49
C PHE A 653 46.60 52.17 10.42
N LYS A 654 47.35 52.11 9.34
CA LYS A 654 47.10 52.92 8.14
C LYS A 654 46.23 52.12 7.17
N LEU A 655 45.36 52.79 6.44
CA LEU A 655 44.49 52.23 5.43
C LEU A 655 44.87 52.76 4.04
N SER A 656 45.08 51.84 3.11
CA SER A 656 45.36 52.19 1.70
C SER A 656 44.24 51.63 0.82
N LEU A 657 43.75 52.44 -0.10
CA LEU A 657 42.77 52.05 -1.09
C LEU A 657 43.49 51.59 -2.35
N ASP A 658 43.32 50.30 -2.66
CA ASP A 658 43.98 49.68 -3.80
C ASP A 658 43.12 49.68 -5.07
N ASP A 659 43.71 49.53 -6.25
CA ASP A 659 43.06 49.50 -7.58
C ASP A 659 42.17 50.73 -7.86
N PHE A 660 42.49 51.91 -7.32
CA PHE A 660 41.65 53.11 -7.40
C PHE A 660 41.45 53.61 -8.82
N GLY A 661 40.19 53.81 -9.22
CA GLY A 661 39.81 54.34 -10.54
C GLY A 661 39.37 53.26 -11.52
N THR A 662 39.50 51.99 -11.18
CA THR A 662 39.00 50.85 -12.00
C THR A 662 37.51 50.53 -11.76
N GLY A 663 36.92 51.04 -10.65
CA GLY A 663 35.55 50.84 -10.24
C GLY A 663 34.70 52.12 -10.22
N TYR A 664 33.59 52.09 -9.49
CA TYR A 664 32.63 53.18 -9.34
C TYR A 664 32.84 53.96 -8.04
N SER A 665 34.05 54.43 -7.77
CA SER A 665 34.32 55.21 -6.54
C SER A 665 33.48 56.46 -6.43
N SER A 666 32.69 56.55 -5.37
CA SER A 666 31.98 57.77 -5.02
C SER A 666 32.90 58.67 -4.17
N LEU A 667 33.04 59.94 -4.53
CA LEU A 667 33.73 60.92 -3.72
C LEU A 667 33.15 61.01 -2.27
N SER A 668 31.90 60.68 -2.10
CA SER A 668 31.26 60.58 -0.78
C SER A 668 31.83 59.44 0.09
N MET A 669 32.26 58.33 -0.53
CA MET A 669 32.91 57.20 0.15
C MET A 669 34.30 57.61 0.68
N LEU A 670 35.13 58.26 -0.16
CA LEU A 670 36.46 58.78 0.24
C LEU A 670 36.34 59.73 1.43
N LYS A 671 35.29 60.57 1.48
CA LYS A 671 35.01 61.46 2.58
C LYS A 671 34.64 60.79 3.89
N ALA A 672 33.96 59.63 3.80
CA ALA A 672 33.42 58.91 4.96
C ALA A 672 34.45 58.00 5.63
N LEU A 673 35.51 57.60 4.91
CA LEU A 673 36.50 56.65 5.36
C LEU A 673 37.82 57.31 5.78
N PRO A 674 38.50 56.85 6.83
CA PRO A 674 39.80 57.36 7.28
C PRO A 674 40.89 56.67 6.46
N ILE A 675 40.98 57.00 5.18
CA ILE A 675 42.01 56.50 4.24
C ILE A 675 43.25 57.36 4.29
N ASP A 676 44.40 56.73 4.47
CA ASP A 676 45.71 57.38 4.55
C ASP A 676 46.42 57.46 3.17
N GLU A 677 46.11 56.48 2.30
CA GLU A 677 46.79 56.30 1.03
C GLU A 677 45.88 55.81 -0.07
N VAL A 678 46.12 56.21 -1.30
CA VAL A 678 45.44 55.74 -2.51
C VAL A 678 46.51 55.26 -3.50
N LYS A 679 46.29 54.01 -4.01
CA LYS A 679 47.18 53.41 -5.03
C LYS A 679 46.58 53.59 -6.42
N ILE A 680 47.31 54.11 -7.35
CA ILE A 680 46.93 54.25 -8.77
C ILE A 680 47.25 52.90 -9.44
N ASP A 681 46.26 52.23 -9.96
CA ASP A 681 46.42 50.94 -10.62
C ASP A 681 47.33 51.01 -11.84
N LYS A 682 48.12 49.98 -12.07
CA LYS A 682 49.06 49.84 -13.17
C LYS A 682 48.46 50.18 -14.54
N SER A 683 47.20 49.83 -14.80
CA SER A 683 46.51 50.04 -16.09
C SER A 683 46.46 51.53 -16.50
N PHE A 684 46.42 52.44 -15.53
CA PHE A 684 46.50 53.88 -15.78
C PHE A 684 47.96 54.36 -16.03
N VAL A 685 48.94 53.72 -15.37
CA VAL A 685 50.34 54.04 -15.48
C VAL A 685 50.97 53.55 -16.80
N ASP A 686 50.54 52.40 -17.28
CA ASP A 686 51.09 51.76 -18.47
C ASP A 686 51.04 52.64 -19.72
N ASN A 687 50.03 53.52 -19.86
CA ASN A 687 49.80 54.30 -21.08
C ASN A 687 50.09 55.78 -20.92
N ILE A 688 50.58 56.28 -19.78
CA ILE A 688 50.76 57.72 -19.51
C ILE A 688 51.74 58.38 -20.44
N GLU A 689 52.64 57.63 -21.02
CA GLU A 689 53.67 58.16 -21.94
C GLU A 689 53.12 58.55 -23.33
N ASN A 690 52.07 57.86 -23.79
CA ASN A 690 51.53 57.90 -25.12
C ASN A 690 50.06 58.33 -25.22
N ASP A 691 49.38 58.45 -24.10
CA ASP A 691 47.93 58.76 -24.02
C ASP A 691 47.72 59.96 -23.07
N GLU A 692 47.41 61.11 -23.63
CA GLU A 692 47.10 62.31 -22.85
C GLU A 692 45.89 62.17 -21.95
N LYS A 693 44.92 61.29 -22.32
CA LYS A 693 43.74 61.01 -21.47
C LYS A 693 44.17 60.23 -20.26
N ALA A 694 45.05 59.24 -20.42
CA ALA A 694 45.61 58.47 -19.31
C ALA A 694 46.36 59.37 -18.34
N LEU A 695 47.20 60.25 -18.84
CA LEU A 695 47.90 61.23 -18.02
C LEU A 695 46.96 62.18 -17.28
N ASN A 696 45.96 62.73 -17.95
CA ASN A 696 44.92 63.55 -17.32
C ASN A 696 44.14 62.79 -16.22
N MET A 697 43.87 61.54 -16.44
CA MET A 697 43.18 60.67 -15.42
C MET A 697 44.09 60.53 -14.19
N VAL A 698 45.33 60.18 -14.36
CA VAL A 698 46.29 60.08 -13.26
C VAL A 698 46.44 61.42 -12.51
N GLN A 699 46.53 62.58 -13.23
CA GLN A 699 46.53 63.90 -12.59
C GLN A 699 45.27 64.14 -11.73
N ASN A 700 44.11 63.77 -12.24
CA ASN A 700 42.85 63.88 -11.49
C ASN A 700 42.83 62.97 -10.22
N ILE A 701 43.32 61.74 -10.31
CA ILE A 701 43.44 60.84 -9.17
C ILE A 701 44.39 61.45 -8.11
N ILE A 702 45.57 61.97 -8.55
CA ILE A 702 46.51 62.61 -7.65
C ILE A 702 45.89 63.86 -6.97
N ALA A 703 45.17 64.67 -7.72
CA ALA A 703 44.49 65.83 -7.17
C ALA A 703 43.42 65.46 -6.15
N ILE A 704 42.66 64.44 -6.43
CA ILE A 704 41.64 63.89 -5.48
C ILE A 704 42.34 63.43 -4.19
N GLY A 705 43.38 62.58 -4.28
CA GLY A 705 44.08 62.08 -3.09
C GLY A 705 44.65 63.27 -2.24
N LYS A 706 45.27 64.28 -2.88
CA LYS A 706 45.76 65.45 -2.19
C LYS A 706 44.67 66.26 -1.49
N ASN A 707 43.55 66.48 -2.15
CA ASN A 707 42.43 67.24 -1.61
C ASN A 707 41.82 66.58 -0.34
N PHE A 708 41.91 65.26 -0.23
CA PHE A 708 41.47 64.51 0.95
C PHE A 708 42.59 64.25 1.97
N GLY A 709 43.85 64.80 1.72
CA GLY A 709 44.99 64.65 2.62
C GLY A 709 45.67 63.29 2.60
N MET A 710 45.37 62.49 1.55
CA MET A 710 45.93 61.15 1.36
C MET A 710 47.26 61.18 0.66
N LYS A 711 48.13 60.22 0.92
CA LYS A 711 49.27 59.92 0.09
C LYS A 711 48.85 59.28 -1.21
N VAL A 712 49.52 59.54 -2.27
CA VAL A 712 49.24 58.88 -3.55
C VAL A 712 50.47 58.08 -3.97
N LEU A 713 50.25 56.79 -4.19
CA LEU A 713 51.24 55.84 -4.67
C LEU A 713 50.88 55.42 -6.10
N ALA A 714 51.85 55.42 -7.01
CA ALA A 714 51.66 54.89 -8.36
C ALA A 714 52.27 53.46 -8.48
N GLU A 715 51.49 52.53 -8.97
CA GLU A 715 51.95 51.19 -9.20
C GLU A 715 52.45 50.91 -10.62
N GLY A 716 53.18 49.79 -10.76
CA GLY A 716 53.61 49.29 -12.08
C GLY A 716 54.50 50.19 -12.86
N VAL A 717 55.22 51.06 -12.21
CA VAL A 717 56.15 51.97 -12.88
C VAL A 717 57.37 51.21 -13.41
N GLU A 718 57.57 51.17 -14.71
CA GLU A 718 58.60 50.36 -15.37
C GLU A 718 59.68 51.21 -16.06
N THR A 719 59.35 52.46 -16.41
CA THR A 719 60.33 53.38 -17.15
C THR A 719 60.65 54.59 -16.33
N ARG A 720 61.82 55.17 -16.68
CA ARG A 720 62.24 56.45 -16.11
C ARG A 720 61.28 57.61 -16.50
N HIS A 721 60.73 57.56 -17.69
CA HIS A 721 59.81 58.58 -18.17
C HIS A 721 58.47 58.57 -17.39
N GLN A 722 57.90 57.36 -17.12
CA GLN A 722 56.75 57.24 -16.27
C GLN A 722 57.01 57.80 -14.85
N ARG A 723 58.14 57.46 -14.22
CA ARG A 723 58.58 58.00 -12.94
C ARG A 723 58.63 59.52 -12.93
N ASP A 724 59.26 60.09 -13.94
CA ASP A 724 59.49 61.57 -14.06
C ASP A 724 58.14 62.29 -14.25
N GLN A 725 57.22 61.76 -15.08
CA GLN A 725 55.87 62.31 -15.26
C GLN A 725 55.06 62.26 -14.00
N LEU A 726 55.03 61.11 -13.32
CA LEU A 726 54.28 60.92 -12.05
C LEU A 726 54.82 61.88 -10.98
N THR A 727 56.10 61.98 -10.84
CA THR A 727 56.75 62.94 -9.91
C THR A 727 56.35 64.37 -10.23
N ALA A 728 56.34 64.76 -11.50
CA ALA A 728 55.94 66.11 -11.97
C ALA A 728 54.46 66.38 -11.68
N CYS A 729 53.57 65.36 -11.77
CA CYS A 729 52.18 65.47 -11.44
C CYS A 729 51.90 65.51 -9.92
N GLY A 730 52.95 65.32 -9.11
CA GLY A 730 52.80 65.39 -7.64
C GLY A 730 52.53 64.13 -6.92
N CYS A 731 52.76 62.97 -7.55
CA CYS A 731 52.68 61.67 -6.92
C CYS A 731 53.69 61.57 -5.77
N ASP A 732 53.27 60.96 -4.59
CA ASP A 732 54.14 60.92 -3.41
C ASP A 732 55.05 59.71 -3.38
N LEU A 733 54.54 58.58 -3.81
CA LEU A 733 55.19 57.28 -3.73
C LEU A 733 55.15 56.57 -5.08
N ILE A 734 56.13 55.78 -5.36
CA ILE A 734 56.31 55.07 -6.64
C ILE A 734 56.68 53.59 -6.32
N GLN A 735 56.02 52.69 -6.93
CA GLN A 735 56.24 51.22 -6.86
C GLN A 735 56.30 50.66 -8.28
N GLY A 736 57.35 49.88 -8.59
CA GLY A 736 57.38 49.20 -9.88
C GLY A 736 58.77 48.65 -10.22
N TYR A 737 58.86 47.99 -11.37
CA TYR A 737 60.06 47.30 -11.82
C TYR A 737 61.22 48.29 -12.24
N PHE A 738 60.83 49.50 -12.38
CA PHE A 738 61.84 50.55 -12.55
C PHE A 738 62.86 50.63 -11.39
N TYR A 739 62.38 50.45 -10.15
CA TYR A 739 63.19 50.37 -8.95
C TYR A 739 63.60 48.98 -8.57
N SER A 740 62.65 48.13 -8.43
CA SER A 740 62.92 46.75 -8.07
C SER A 740 61.72 45.83 -8.38
N LYS A 741 61.97 44.57 -8.77
CA LYS A 741 61.03 43.50 -8.73
C LYS A 741 60.81 43.11 -7.27
N PRO A 742 59.69 42.38 -6.94
CA PRO A 742 59.50 41.83 -5.60
C PRO A 742 60.71 40.99 -5.15
N LEU A 743 61.28 41.28 -3.98
CA LEU A 743 62.53 40.71 -3.46
C LEU A 743 62.25 39.72 -2.34
N PRO A 744 62.99 38.62 -2.23
CA PRO A 744 63.03 37.83 -0.99
C PRO A 744 63.54 38.68 0.19
N PHE A 745 63.13 38.27 1.44
CA PHE A 745 63.42 39.06 2.62
C PHE A 745 64.90 39.51 2.77
N GLU A 746 65.87 38.60 2.59
CA GLU A 746 67.29 38.95 2.75
C GLU A 746 67.78 39.95 1.67
N GLN A 747 67.26 39.86 0.44
CA GLN A 747 67.54 40.81 -0.60
C GLN A 747 66.87 42.18 -0.36
N LEU A 748 65.71 42.23 0.25
CA LEU A 748 65.05 43.43 0.74
C LEU A 748 65.93 44.17 1.77
N VAL A 749 66.48 43.44 2.75
CA VAL A 749 67.35 44.01 3.79
C VAL A 749 68.58 44.66 3.11
N SER A 750 69.25 43.95 2.19
CA SER A 750 70.42 44.53 1.45
C SER A 750 70.02 45.75 0.67
N PHE A 751 68.87 45.71 -0.05
CA PHE A 751 68.37 46.85 -0.82
C PHE A 751 68.10 48.06 0.08
N ALA A 752 67.53 47.86 1.28
CA ALA A 752 67.25 48.94 2.22
C ALA A 752 68.56 49.55 2.81
N GLU A 753 69.56 48.75 3.11
CA GLU A 753 70.86 49.16 3.62
C GLU A 753 71.65 49.93 2.54
N GLU A 754 71.65 49.48 1.30
CA GLU A 754 72.30 50.15 0.15
C GLU A 754 71.66 51.53 -0.13
N ASN A 755 70.28 51.54 -0.19
CA ASN A 755 69.54 52.77 -0.39
C ASN A 755 69.79 53.81 0.71
N HIS A 756 69.95 53.36 1.95
CA HIS A 756 70.30 54.24 3.07
C HIS A 756 71.74 54.79 2.97
N ASN A 757 72.68 53.93 2.62
CA ASN A 757 74.12 54.30 2.52
C ASN A 757 74.42 55.26 1.35
N GLU A 758 73.82 55.00 0.18
CA GLU A 758 73.98 55.91 -1.00
C GLU A 758 73.50 57.33 -0.67
N LYS A 759 72.39 57.45 0.04
CA LYS A 759 71.84 58.77 0.42
C LYS A 759 72.59 59.41 1.57
N ALA A 760 73.24 58.65 2.45
CA ALA A 760 74.10 59.15 3.51
C ALA A 760 75.45 59.75 2.93
N VAL A 761 75.83 59.33 1.75
CA VAL A 761 77.01 59.83 1.02
C VAL A 761 76.67 61.06 0.19
N GLU A 762 75.39 61.26 -0.26
CA GLU A 762 74.93 62.44 -1.02
C GLU A 762 74.53 63.61 -0.11
N GLN A 763 74.38 63.45 1.20
CA GLN A 763 74.18 64.49 2.22
C GLN A 763 75.53 64.91 2.85
#